data_f09e5c16b64b13da0235481875907fe9
#
_entry.id   f09e5c16b64b13da0235481875907fe9
#
_cell.length_a   1.000
_cell.length_b   1.000
_cell.length_c   1.000
_cell.angle_alpha   90.00
_cell.angle_beta   90.00
_cell.angle_gamma   90.00
#
_symmetry.space_group_name_H-M   'P 1'
#
loop_
_entity.id
_entity.type
_entity.pdbx_description
1 polymer ?
#
loop_
_entity_poly.entity_id
_entity_poly.type
_entity_poly.pdbx_seq_one_letter_code
_entity_poly.pdbx_strand_id
1 'polypeptide(L)'
;MATFESSHELLFVVPGDPQQNTGGYRYVRELVAALNQAGALNQPGISARLTGLPGQFPQPDTVALRAMNELLAGAAEQSWVVLDGLAMSAMPEILEAHRSRLNLVALIHHPLADETGLSLQQQGWFFAAEKRALAAVPHVVTTSRFTAERLRDFGVASDRIRMAPPGVEKRASGALEHSTNGISEGAKTIRLLCVAQLSPRKAQHQLVEALSELKDLPWQCVLVGACDRDVHYVEQVRQQIQQAGLCARILLTGEVDGDALATLYNNADVFVLPSLYEGYGMVIDEALGVGLPVISSNGGALLHTADRPGVAMYNAGDVAALRERLGIWITNPDVLAQARLSAESESRLVRTWADTAAAFTAALADFQSHHPHTEFSADWLSLRQPADYKARSQNLNAMLRDWLQQQSGDQVGPLPPTLVDLGTGLGSNAGYLAKVLDSPQKWLLIDQDTDLLAAAAAQLEPLGLSVETRALQLLPQTFAGLLPAQTRLVTASALIDLVSAQWLQALVKEVADKRAALLVVLSYAGRFELSPQHPDDDLLRVLVNQHQHGDKGLGAALGSSATAALTAELQSCGYEVHIAASDWQLGMDAGADEEHAELARQLMHGWVNAAIQQDSDQSARLRIWLDVRERQLATGELRITVCHEDLLALPPRAG
;
A
#
# COMPACT_ATOMS: atom_id res chain seq x y z
N MET A 1 -16.91 -7.55 -4.98
CA MET A 1 -16.16 -7.05 -3.82
C MET A 1 -15.48 -8.25 -3.18
N ALA A 2 -14.13 -8.28 -3.21
CA ALA A 2 -13.39 -9.31 -2.48
C ALA A 2 -13.71 -9.17 -0.99
N THR A 3 -14.07 -10.26 -0.32
CA THR A 3 -14.33 -10.30 1.12
C THR A 3 -13.04 -10.76 1.80
N PHE A 4 -12.63 -10.03 2.84
CA PHE A 4 -11.52 -10.46 3.69
C PHE A 4 -11.96 -11.71 4.45
N GLU A 5 -11.26 -12.82 4.22
CA GLU A 5 -11.45 -14.07 4.96
C GLU A 5 -10.22 -14.31 5.84
N SER A 6 -10.40 -14.27 7.14
CA SER A 6 -9.37 -14.68 8.10
C SER A 6 -9.93 -15.74 9.03
N SER A 7 -9.23 -16.85 9.14
CA SER A 7 -9.49 -17.88 10.17
C SER A 7 -8.98 -17.44 11.55
N HIS A 8 -8.25 -16.32 11.64
CA HIS A 8 -7.60 -15.86 12.85
C HIS A 8 -8.09 -14.45 13.23
N GLU A 9 -8.02 -14.16 14.54
CA GLU A 9 -8.30 -12.85 15.09
C GLU A 9 -7.27 -11.81 14.58
N LEU A 10 -7.73 -10.62 14.17
CA LEU A 10 -6.85 -9.47 13.89
C LEU A 10 -6.24 -8.94 15.19
N LEU A 11 -4.93 -8.93 15.31
CA LEU A 11 -4.25 -8.42 16.47
C LEU A 11 -3.75 -7.00 16.23
N PHE A 12 -4.32 -6.02 16.94
CA PHE A 12 -3.83 -4.63 16.95
C PHE A 12 -2.88 -4.41 18.11
N VAL A 13 -1.72 -3.81 17.84
CA VAL A 13 -0.64 -3.56 18.82
C VAL A 13 -0.35 -2.08 18.89
N VAL A 14 -0.47 -1.50 20.09
CA VAL A 14 -0.14 -0.10 20.38
C VAL A 14 0.86 -0.02 21.53
N PRO A 15 1.63 1.07 21.71
CA PRO A 15 2.53 1.22 22.85
C PRO A 15 1.77 1.43 24.16
N GLY A 16 2.25 0.89 25.26
CA GLY A 16 1.76 1.15 26.63
C GLY A 16 0.28 0.82 26.82
N ASP A 17 -0.43 1.67 27.54
CA ASP A 17 -1.86 1.50 27.81
C ASP A 17 -2.72 1.88 26.61
N PRO A 18 -3.54 0.96 26.05
CA PRO A 18 -4.45 1.26 24.95
C PRO A 18 -5.53 2.31 25.27
N GLN A 19 -5.78 2.60 26.54
CA GLN A 19 -6.80 3.58 26.97
C GLN A 19 -6.31 5.04 26.94
N GLN A 20 -5.10 5.31 26.48
CA GLN A 20 -4.59 6.68 26.36
C GLN A 20 -5.47 7.54 25.46
N ASN A 21 -5.70 8.81 25.88
CA ASN A 21 -6.56 9.76 25.15
C ASN A 21 -5.74 10.60 24.16
N THR A 22 -5.17 9.97 23.13
CA THR A 22 -4.63 10.69 21.96
C THR A 22 -5.33 10.27 20.69
N GLY A 23 -5.19 11.05 19.61
CA GLY A 23 -5.87 10.79 18.34
C GLY A 23 -5.56 9.41 17.78
N GLY A 24 -4.29 8.96 17.81
CA GLY A 24 -3.88 7.64 17.33
C GLY A 24 -4.51 6.50 18.12
N TYR A 25 -4.41 6.54 19.47
CA TYR A 25 -5.02 5.51 20.32
C TYR A 25 -6.54 5.46 20.20
N ARG A 26 -7.19 6.63 20.11
CA ARG A 26 -8.63 6.71 19.87
C ARG A 26 -9.00 6.10 18.52
N TYR A 27 -8.25 6.42 17.46
CA TYR A 27 -8.46 5.81 16.15
C TYR A 27 -8.45 4.28 16.23
N VAL A 28 -7.44 3.69 16.87
CA VAL A 28 -7.33 2.23 16.97
C VAL A 28 -8.47 1.62 17.78
N ARG A 29 -8.84 2.23 18.92
CA ARG A 29 -9.96 1.74 19.75
C ARG A 29 -11.29 1.75 19.01
N GLU A 30 -11.60 2.86 18.34
CA GLU A 30 -12.85 3.02 17.60
C GLU A 30 -12.90 2.11 16.37
N LEU A 31 -11.78 1.95 15.66
CA LEU A 31 -11.67 1.02 14.55
C LEU A 31 -11.91 -0.42 15.01
N VAL A 32 -11.25 -0.87 16.08
CA VAL A 32 -11.42 -2.22 16.63
C VAL A 32 -12.87 -2.45 17.10
N ALA A 33 -13.48 -1.45 17.75
CA ALA A 33 -14.89 -1.51 18.15
C ALA A 33 -15.82 -1.64 16.94
N ALA A 34 -15.59 -0.85 15.88
CA ALA A 34 -16.39 -0.87 14.66
C ALA A 34 -16.22 -2.17 13.87
N LEU A 35 -15.00 -2.73 13.78
CA LEU A 35 -14.74 -4.03 13.16
C LEU A 35 -15.51 -5.15 13.88
N ASN A 36 -15.49 -5.18 15.21
CA ASN A 36 -16.21 -6.18 16.00
C ASN A 36 -17.74 -6.02 15.89
N GLN A 37 -18.26 -4.79 15.75
CA GLN A 37 -19.68 -4.54 15.53
C GLN A 37 -20.13 -4.97 14.12
N ALA A 38 -19.34 -4.75 13.09
CA ALA A 38 -19.62 -5.17 11.72
C ALA A 38 -19.66 -6.70 11.59
N GLY A 39 -18.78 -7.41 12.29
CA GLY A 39 -18.79 -8.88 12.38
C GLY A 39 -20.06 -9.47 13.00
N ALA A 40 -20.74 -8.73 13.88
CA ALA A 40 -22.00 -9.14 14.48
C ALA A 40 -23.22 -8.96 13.55
N LEU A 41 -23.10 -8.18 12.47
CA LEU A 41 -24.25 -7.71 11.68
C LEU A 41 -24.44 -8.38 10.32
N ASN A 42 -23.49 -9.06 9.67
CA ASN A 42 -23.75 -9.80 8.41
C ASN A 42 -22.50 -10.31 7.63
N GLN A 43 -21.30 -10.30 8.20
CA GLN A 43 -20.16 -10.98 7.55
C GLN A 43 -19.55 -12.03 8.48
N PRO A 44 -19.13 -13.21 7.99
CA PRO A 44 -18.49 -14.19 8.85
C PRO A 44 -17.18 -13.62 9.39
N GLY A 45 -17.23 -13.23 10.68
CA GLY A 45 -16.19 -13.39 11.64
C GLY A 45 -14.87 -12.63 11.52
N ILE A 46 -14.84 -11.32 11.23
CA ILE A 46 -13.65 -10.54 11.60
C ILE A 46 -13.74 -10.25 13.09
N SER A 47 -12.92 -10.92 13.90
CA SER A 47 -12.68 -10.61 15.30
C SER A 47 -11.39 -9.79 15.39
N ALA A 48 -11.43 -8.65 16.07
CA ALA A 48 -10.27 -7.78 16.26
C ALA A 48 -9.98 -7.60 17.75
N ARG A 49 -8.72 -7.76 18.15
CA ARG A 49 -8.26 -7.58 19.52
C ARG A 49 -7.20 -6.50 19.60
N LEU A 50 -7.30 -5.61 20.58
CA LEU A 50 -6.32 -4.57 20.86
C LEU A 50 -5.46 -4.97 22.07
N THR A 51 -4.14 -4.83 21.94
CA THR A 51 -3.19 -5.07 23.01
C THR A 51 -2.19 -3.93 23.14
N GLY A 52 -1.80 -3.65 24.38
CA GLY A 52 -0.76 -2.68 24.72
C GLY A 52 0.59 -3.34 24.90
N LEU A 53 1.65 -2.73 24.38
CA LEU A 53 3.01 -3.21 24.47
C LEU A 53 3.74 -2.49 25.62
N PRO A 54 4.24 -3.19 26.66
CA PRO A 54 4.95 -2.57 27.77
C PRO A 54 6.34 -2.05 27.32
N GLY A 55 6.88 -1.11 28.08
CA GLY A 55 8.20 -0.52 27.86
C GLY A 55 8.14 0.95 27.46
N GLN A 56 9.26 1.52 27.04
CA GLN A 56 9.39 2.92 26.64
C GLN A 56 9.26 3.07 25.11
N PHE A 57 8.61 4.16 24.68
CA PHE A 57 8.41 4.53 23.29
C PHE A 57 8.54 6.06 23.11
N PRO A 58 8.95 6.55 21.96
CA PRO A 58 9.21 5.86 20.68
C PRO A 58 10.60 5.22 20.56
N GLN A 59 11.50 5.43 21.51
CA GLN A 59 12.79 4.75 21.58
C GLN A 59 12.65 3.54 22.49
N PRO A 60 12.55 2.32 21.92
CA PRO A 60 12.22 1.14 22.71
C PRO A 60 13.36 0.74 23.64
N ASP A 61 13.01 0.46 24.90
CA ASP A 61 13.91 -0.16 25.85
C ASP A 61 13.92 -1.71 25.69
N THR A 62 14.72 -2.38 26.50
CA THR A 62 14.82 -3.84 26.47
C THR A 62 13.50 -4.55 26.82
N VAL A 63 12.62 -3.90 27.57
CA VAL A 63 11.29 -4.43 27.92
C VAL A 63 10.39 -4.40 26.70
N ALA A 64 10.34 -3.28 26.00
CA ALA A 64 9.56 -3.11 24.77
C ALA A 64 10.02 -4.07 23.66
N LEU A 65 11.34 -4.18 23.45
CA LEU A 65 11.92 -5.10 22.45
C LEU A 65 11.57 -6.57 22.73
N ARG A 66 11.70 -6.99 24.01
CA ARG A 66 11.34 -8.36 24.41
C ARG A 66 9.85 -8.62 24.24
N ALA A 67 9.00 -7.71 24.69
CA ALA A 67 7.55 -7.86 24.62
C ALA A 67 7.06 -7.94 23.16
N MET A 68 7.59 -7.14 22.25
CA MET A 68 7.27 -7.22 20.81
C MET A 68 7.68 -8.57 20.24
N ASN A 69 8.90 -9.02 20.52
CA ASN A 69 9.37 -10.30 20.00
C ASN A 69 8.55 -11.49 20.56
N GLU A 70 8.24 -11.51 21.85
CA GLU A 70 7.41 -12.55 22.49
C GLU A 70 5.98 -12.54 21.92
N LEU A 71 5.39 -11.37 21.70
CA LEU A 71 4.06 -11.22 21.13
C LEU A 71 4.02 -11.75 19.70
N LEU A 72 4.95 -11.34 18.86
CA LEU A 72 5.01 -11.82 17.47
C LEU A 72 5.35 -13.30 17.42
N ALA A 73 6.28 -13.81 18.23
CA ALA A 73 6.63 -15.24 18.29
C ALA A 73 5.45 -16.12 18.73
N GLY A 74 4.57 -15.61 19.61
CA GLY A 74 3.37 -16.30 20.08
C GLY A 74 2.18 -16.27 19.13
N ALA A 75 2.20 -15.42 18.09
CA ALA A 75 1.14 -15.38 17.10
C ALA A 75 1.20 -16.61 16.17
N ALA A 76 0.04 -17.16 15.78
CA ALA A 76 -0.04 -18.30 14.87
C ALA A 76 0.48 -17.94 13.47
N GLU A 77 0.92 -18.94 12.71
CA GLU A 77 1.33 -18.74 11.30
C GLU A 77 0.20 -18.08 10.50
N GLN A 78 0.58 -17.20 9.56
CA GLN A 78 -0.34 -16.44 8.70
C GLN A 78 -1.31 -15.52 9.44
N SER A 79 -1.13 -15.29 10.76
CA SER A 79 -1.95 -14.33 11.50
C SER A 79 -1.72 -12.90 11.03
N TRP A 80 -2.80 -12.12 11.02
CA TRP A 80 -2.75 -10.68 10.71
C TRP A 80 -2.45 -9.87 11.96
N VAL A 81 -1.34 -9.12 11.94
CA VAL A 81 -0.91 -8.27 13.05
C VAL A 81 -0.77 -6.84 12.57
N VAL A 82 -1.60 -5.95 13.12
CA VAL A 82 -1.62 -4.52 12.82
C VAL A 82 -0.80 -3.80 13.86
N LEU A 83 0.30 -3.20 13.44
CA LEU A 83 1.28 -2.55 14.30
C LEU A 83 1.16 -1.03 14.16
N ASP A 84 0.84 -0.35 15.25
CA ASP A 84 0.88 1.11 15.30
C ASP A 84 2.31 1.62 15.02
N GLY A 85 2.44 2.69 14.22
CA GLY A 85 3.74 3.25 13.85
C GLY A 85 4.62 3.59 15.05
N LEU A 86 4.02 4.10 16.13
CA LEU A 86 4.75 4.42 17.36
C LEU A 86 5.32 3.16 18.06
N ALA A 87 4.68 1.99 17.89
CA ALA A 87 5.13 0.73 18.46
C ALA A 87 6.23 0.06 17.63
N MET A 88 6.18 0.21 16.28
CA MET A 88 7.01 -0.61 15.38
C MET A 88 8.21 0.10 14.77
N SER A 89 8.13 1.44 14.58
CA SER A 89 9.07 2.18 13.71
C SER A 89 10.54 2.10 14.13
N ALA A 90 10.83 1.79 15.39
CA ALA A 90 12.19 1.65 15.91
C ALA A 90 12.61 0.19 16.21
N MET A 91 11.90 -0.82 15.62
CA MET A 91 12.15 -2.25 15.85
C MET A 91 12.34 -3.07 14.56
N PRO A 92 13.10 -2.61 13.55
CA PRO A 92 13.17 -3.26 12.25
C PRO A 92 13.65 -4.72 12.31
N GLU A 93 14.62 -5.05 13.17
CA GLU A 93 15.19 -6.39 13.27
C GLU A 93 14.16 -7.44 13.73
N ILE A 94 13.25 -7.03 14.64
CA ILE A 94 12.19 -7.92 15.12
C ILE A 94 11.16 -8.16 14.01
N LEU A 95 10.80 -7.10 13.26
CA LEU A 95 9.86 -7.22 12.15
C LEU A 95 10.42 -8.10 11.02
N GLU A 96 11.71 -7.91 10.67
CA GLU A 96 12.43 -8.74 9.70
C GLU A 96 12.41 -10.22 10.06
N ALA A 97 12.55 -10.56 11.35
CA ALA A 97 12.54 -11.95 11.83
C ALA A 97 11.18 -12.65 11.72
N HIS A 98 10.08 -11.89 11.69
CA HIS A 98 8.73 -12.46 11.69
C HIS A 98 7.94 -12.26 10.38
N ARG A 99 8.46 -11.47 9.43
CA ARG A 99 7.75 -11.07 8.19
C ARG A 99 7.37 -12.23 7.28
N SER A 100 8.13 -13.34 7.30
CA SER A 100 7.88 -14.49 6.43
C SER A 100 6.76 -15.40 6.93
N ARG A 101 6.37 -15.28 8.21
CA ARG A 101 5.35 -16.15 8.81
C ARG A 101 4.08 -15.41 9.26
N LEU A 102 4.12 -14.07 9.34
CA LEU A 102 2.99 -13.25 9.77
C LEU A 102 2.61 -12.24 8.68
N ASN A 103 1.31 -11.95 8.56
CA ASN A 103 0.81 -10.86 7.75
C ASN A 103 0.90 -9.56 8.55
N LEU A 104 2.06 -8.90 8.49
CA LEU A 104 2.31 -7.66 9.21
C LEU A 104 1.72 -6.46 8.46
N VAL A 105 0.97 -5.62 9.16
CA VAL A 105 0.40 -4.37 8.63
C VAL A 105 0.90 -3.21 9.48
N ALA A 106 1.57 -2.23 8.88
CA ALA A 106 1.92 -0.98 9.54
C ALA A 106 0.73 -0.01 9.49
N LEU A 107 0.27 0.46 10.64
CA LEU A 107 -0.73 1.53 10.74
C LEU A 107 -0.03 2.84 11.06
N ILE A 108 0.10 3.71 10.07
CA ILE A 108 0.88 4.96 10.17
C ILE A 108 -0.04 6.17 10.18
N HIS A 109 -0.11 6.85 11.31
CA HIS A 109 -0.83 8.12 11.47
C HIS A 109 -0.02 9.30 10.91
N HIS A 110 1.27 9.33 11.21
CA HIS A 110 2.30 10.19 10.62
C HIS A 110 3.67 9.61 10.97
N PRO A 111 4.74 9.86 10.17
CA PRO A 111 6.08 9.41 10.49
C PRO A 111 6.62 10.03 11.78
N LEU A 112 7.34 9.25 12.59
CA LEU A 112 8.00 9.75 13.81
C LEU A 112 9.07 10.78 13.50
N ALA A 113 9.76 10.64 12.37
CA ALA A 113 10.76 11.60 11.91
C ALA A 113 10.19 13.01 11.66
N ASP A 114 8.87 13.12 11.43
CA ASP A 114 8.19 14.40 11.19
C ASP A 114 7.62 15.03 12.49
N GLU A 115 7.87 14.43 13.65
CA GLU A 115 7.39 14.98 14.94
C GLU A 115 8.14 16.29 15.25
N THR A 116 7.40 17.25 15.81
CA THR A 116 7.95 18.57 16.16
C THR A 116 8.79 18.48 17.44
N GLY A 117 9.83 19.33 17.53
CA GLY A 117 10.70 19.40 18.69
C GLY A 117 11.86 18.41 18.71
N LEU A 118 11.99 17.59 17.67
CA LEU A 118 13.16 16.71 17.49
C LEU A 118 14.38 17.51 17.02
N SER A 119 15.55 17.17 17.55
CA SER A 119 16.83 17.62 16.97
C SER A 119 17.06 16.98 15.60
N LEU A 120 17.88 17.60 14.76
CA LEU A 120 18.25 17.04 13.43
C LEU A 120 18.83 15.61 13.54
N GLN A 121 19.56 15.32 14.61
CA GLN A 121 20.11 13.99 14.88
C GLN A 121 18.99 12.98 15.18
N GLN A 122 18.00 13.35 15.99
CA GLN A 122 16.85 12.50 16.28
C GLN A 122 15.97 12.27 15.05
N GLN A 123 15.72 13.33 14.26
CA GLN A 123 14.98 13.21 13.00
C GLN A 123 15.66 12.22 12.04
N GLY A 124 16.98 12.35 11.85
CA GLY A 124 17.76 11.44 11.00
C GLY A 124 17.74 9.99 11.51
N TRP A 125 17.81 9.81 12.83
CA TRP A 125 17.74 8.49 13.44
C TRP A 125 16.37 7.83 13.24
N PHE A 126 15.28 8.56 13.53
CA PHE A 126 13.92 8.06 13.30
C PHE A 126 13.68 7.76 11.82
N PHE A 127 14.09 8.66 10.93
CA PHE A 127 13.94 8.43 9.49
C PHE A 127 14.60 7.12 9.04
N ALA A 128 15.83 6.86 9.47
CA ALA A 128 16.55 5.65 9.12
C ALA A 128 15.89 4.38 9.72
N ALA A 129 15.46 4.44 10.99
CA ALA A 129 14.81 3.33 11.66
C ALA A 129 13.44 3.00 11.05
N GLU A 130 12.58 4.02 10.84
CA GLU A 130 11.27 3.86 10.21
C GLU A 130 11.38 3.33 8.79
N LYS A 131 12.33 3.84 7.99
CA LYS A 131 12.57 3.34 6.63
C LYS A 131 12.88 1.85 6.62
N ARG A 132 13.70 1.36 7.55
CA ARG A 132 14.01 -0.07 7.68
C ARG A 132 12.81 -0.87 8.18
N ALA A 133 12.08 -0.37 9.18
CA ALA A 133 10.90 -1.03 9.70
C ALA A 133 9.81 -1.16 8.63
N LEU A 134 9.56 -0.10 7.86
CA LEU A 134 8.60 -0.10 6.75
C LEU A 134 9.03 -1.01 5.59
N ALA A 135 10.34 -1.21 5.37
CA ALA A 135 10.84 -2.18 4.40
C ALA A 135 10.57 -3.64 4.84
N ALA A 136 10.54 -3.89 6.16
CA ALA A 136 10.26 -5.21 6.72
C ALA A 136 8.76 -5.58 6.76
N VAL A 137 7.85 -4.60 6.69
CA VAL A 137 6.40 -4.82 6.78
C VAL A 137 5.76 -4.71 5.40
N PRO A 138 5.12 -5.78 4.87
CA PRO A 138 4.65 -5.79 3.49
C PRO A 138 3.47 -4.83 3.22
N HIS A 139 2.64 -4.57 4.21
CA HIS A 139 1.38 -3.84 4.08
C HIS A 139 1.36 -2.57 4.94
N VAL A 140 0.89 -1.47 4.39
CA VAL A 140 0.82 -0.19 5.09
C VAL A 140 -0.57 0.42 4.96
N VAL A 141 -1.19 0.74 6.09
CA VAL A 141 -2.44 1.52 6.13
C VAL A 141 -2.13 2.89 6.71
N THR A 142 -2.59 3.94 6.04
CA THR A 142 -2.46 5.32 6.50
C THR A 142 -3.82 5.95 6.74
N THR A 143 -3.84 6.98 7.57
CA THR A 143 -5.07 7.71 7.89
C THR A 143 -5.34 8.88 6.94
N SER A 144 -4.34 9.33 6.16
CA SER A 144 -4.47 10.48 5.25
C SER A 144 -3.66 10.31 3.97
N ARG A 145 -4.10 11.01 2.91
CA ARG A 145 -3.37 11.12 1.66
C ARG A 145 -1.98 11.73 1.87
N PHE A 146 -1.89 12.76 2.70
CA PHE A 146 -0.63 13.42 3.04
C PHE A 146 0.40 12.43 3.61
N THR A 147 -0.02 11.59 4.57
CA THR A 147 0.85 10.55 5.12
C THR A 147 1.23 9.51 4.06
N ALA A 148 0.29 9.10 3.21
CA ALA A 148 0.56 8.15 2.12
C ALA A 148 1.61 8.70 1.13
N GLU A 149 1.51 9.97 0.75
CA GLU A 149 2.49 10.65 -0.11
C GLU A 149 3.85 10.76 0.58
N ARG A 150 3.86 11.12 1.86
CA ARG A 150 5.09 11.28 2.66
C ARG A 150 5.86 9.95 2.81
N LEU A 151 5.18 8.82 2.93
CA LEU A 151 5.83 7.51 3.06
C LEU A 151 6.62 7.07 1.83
N ARG A 152 6.40 7.69 0.67
CA ARG A 152 7.23 7.46 -0.53
C ARG A 152 8.69 7.87 -0.29
N ASP A 153 8.93 8.93 0.49
CA ASP A 153 10.28 9.36 0.85
C ASP A 153 11.00 8.33 1.74
N PHE A 154 10.22 7.50 2.45
CA PHE A 154 10.73 6.36 3.21
C PHE A 154 10.92 5.10 2.34
N GLY A 155 10.68 5.18 1.04
CA GLY A 155 10.84 4.07 0.09
C GLY A 155 9.67 3.09 0.08
N VAL A 156 8.50 3.48 0.61
CA VAL A 156 7.30 2.64 0.54
C VAL A 156 6.63 2.81 -0.81
N ALA A 157 6.52 1.74 -1.58
CA ALA A 157 5.85 1.73 -2.87
C ALA A 157 4.34 2.00 -2.70
N SER A 158 3.73 2.70 -3.66
CA SER A 158 2.34 3.15 -3.56
C SER A 158 1.33 2.00 -3.54
N ASP A 159 1.65 0.88 -4.17
CA ASP A 159 0.85 -0.35 -4.19
C ASP A 159 0.76 -1.04 -2.82
N ARG A 160 1.73 -0.81 -1.94
CA ARG A 160 1.74 -1.29 -0.56
C ARG A 160 0.92 -0.43 0.39
N ILE A 161 0.47 0.75 -0.04
CA ILE A 161 -0.23 1.72 0.81
C ILE A 161 -1.72 1.71 0.51
N ARG A 162 -2.53 1.57 1.56
CA ARG A 162 -3.99 1.80 1.51
C ARG A 162 -4.38 2.83 2.54
N MET A 163 -5.53 3.46 2.33
CA MET A 163 -6.03 4.49 3.23
C MET A 163 -7.29 4.02 3.96
N ALA A 164 -7.29 4.19 5.27
CA ALA A 164 -8.47 4.06 6.12
C ALA A 164 -8.60 5.34 6.96
N PRO A 165 -9.16 6.43 6.40
CA PRO A 165 -9.31 7.68 7.11
C PRO A 165 -10.25 7.54 8.31
N PRO A 166 -10.01 8.26 9.43
CA PRO A 166 -10.83 8.16 10.63
C PRO A 166 -12.29 8.57 10.40
N GLY A 167 -13.16 8.03 11.21
CA GLY A 167 -14.55 8.42 11.31
C GLY A 167 -14.86 9.23 12.56
N VAL A 168 -16.10 9.64 12.65
CA VAL A 168 -16.66 10.23 13.87
C VAL A 168 -17.89 9.45 14.32
N GLU A 169 -18.22 9.55 15.57
CA GLU A 169 -19.48 9.08 16.09
C GLU A 169 -20.60 10.01 15.60
N LYS A 170 -21.55 9.50 14.78
CA LYS A 170 -22.74 10.28 14.43
C LYS A 170 -23.60 10.47 15.68
N ARG A 171 -23.48 11.65 16.25
CA ARG A 171 -24.40 12.07 17.30
C ARG A 171 -25.63 12.68 16.63
N ALA A 172 -26.83 12.34 17.12
CA ALA A 172 -28.02 13.02 16.68
C ALA A 172 -27.78 14.52 16.88
N SER A 173 -27.85 15.30 15.81
CA SER A 173 -27.91 16.74 15.92
C SER A 173 -29.19 17.03 16.72
N GLY A 174 -29.01 17.24 18.01
CA GLY A 174 -30.08 17.84 18.79
C GLY A 174 -30.40 19.14 18.08
N ALA A 175 -31.64 19.31 17.58
CA ALA A 175 -32.08 20.56 17.03
C ALA A 175 -31.70 21.62 18.07
N LEU A 176 -30.69 22.42 17.74
CA LEU A 176 -30.33 23.58 18.55
C LEU A 176 -31.58 24.44 18.57
N GLU A 177 -32.47 24.24 19.57
CA GLU A 177 -33.38 25.27 19.95
C GLU A 177 -32.52 26.47 20.34
N HIS A 178 -32.20 27.27 19.34
CA HIS A 178 -31.67 28.61 19.60
C HIS A 178 -32.77 29.28 20.42
N SER A 179 -32.60 29.25 21.72
CA SER A 179 -33.42 30.00 22.64
C SER A 179 -33.38 31.48 22.20
N THR A 180 -34.37 31.86 21.39
CA THR A 180 -34.64 33.24 21.00
C THR A 180 -35.28 34.00 22.17
N ASN A 181 -34.96 33.59 23.39
CA ASN A 181 -35.43 34.29 24.56
C ASN A 181 -34.55 35.48 24.88
N GLY A 182 -35.00 36.64 24.50
CA GLY A 182 -34.56 37.93 25.00
C GLY A 182 -33.59 38.65 24.05
N ILE A 183 -34.14 39.48 23.19
CA ILE A 183 -33.46 40.59 22.56
C ILE A 183 -32.99 41.53 23.70
N SER A 184 -31.77 41.32 24.18
CA SER A 184 -31.00 42.38 24.83
C SER A 184 -30.08 42.98 23.76
N GLU A 185 -30.14 44.29 23.58
CA GLU A 185 -29.32 45.11 22.68
C GLU A 185 -27.83 45.10 23.09
N GLY A 186 -27.19 43.94 23.09
CA GLY A 186 -25.77 43.75 23.27
C GLY A 186 -25.23 42.79 22.20
N ALA A 187 -24.09 43.10 21.59
CA ALA A 187 -23.47 42.24 20.60
C ALA A 187 -23.33 40.82 21.17
N LYS A 188 -23.83 39.80 20.44
CA LYS A 188 -23.74 38.38 20.83
C LYS A 188 -22.28 37.98 21.04
N THR A 189 -21.95 37.45 22.21
CA THR A 189 -20.60 36.91 22.49
C THR A 189 -20.36 35.63 21.72
N ILE A 190 -19.34 35.58 20.86
CA ILE A 190 -18.98 34.43 20.07
C ILE A 190 -18.13 33.45 20.93
N ARG A 191 -18.58 32.19 20.99
CA ARG A 191 -17.94 31.11 21.75
C ARG A 191 -16.99 30.32 20.84
N LEU A 192 -15.69 30.43 21.09
CA LEU A 192 -14.63 29.74 20.40
C LEU A 192 -14.25 28.46 21.15
N LEU A 193 -14.05 27.36 20.44
CA LEU A 193 -13.62 26.08 21.00
C LEU A 193 -12.34 25.59 20.29
N CYS A 194 -11.34 25.20 21.07
CA CYS A 194 -10.16 24.49 20.59
C CYS A 194 -9.99 23.20 21.38
N VAL A 195 -10.02 22.06 20.70
CA VAL A 195 -9.85 20.73 21.31
C VAL A 195 -8.56 20.11 20.77
N ALA A 196 -7.55 20.11 21.59
CA ALA A 196 -6.24 19.51 21.29
C ALA A 196 -5.42 19.36 22.55
N GLN A 197 -4.60 18.30 22.67
CA GLN A 197 -3.57 18.22 23.69
C GLN A 197 -2.73 19.51 23.70
N LEU A 198 -2.45 20.08 24.87
CA LEU A 198 -1.59 21.25 24.96
C LEU A 198 -0.15 20.87 24.64
N SER A 199 0.34 21.32 23.50
CA SER A 199 1.72 21.09 23.05
C SER A 199 2.16 22.13 22.02
N PRO A 200 3.47 22.38 21.84
CA PRO A 200 3.98 23.31 20.85
C PRO A 200 3.44 23.07 19.43
N ARG A 201 3.28 21.81 19.04
CA ARG A 201 2.75 21.39 17.73
C ARG A 201 1.29 21.83 17.51
N LYS A 202 0.48 21.83 18.57
CA LYS A 202 -0.93 22.25 18.53
C LYS A 202 -1.12 23.75 18.60
N ALA A 203 -0.05 24.48 18.95
CA ALA A 203 0.10 25.93 18.84
C ALA A 203 -1.01 26.78 19.51
N GLN A 204 -1.55 26.36 20.65
CA GLN A 204 -2.53 27.16 21.39
C GLN A 204 -2.00 28.55 21.77
N HIS A 205 -0.67 28.71 21.95
CA HIS A 205 -0.03 29.99 22.17
C HIS A 205 -0.29 31.00 21.04
N GLN A 206 -0.34 30.54 19.77
CA GLN A 206 -0.66 31.41 18.63
C GLN A 206 -2.13 31.85 18.63
N LEU A 207 -3.06 30.97 19.07
CA LEU A 207 -4.45 31.37 19.26
C LEU A 207 -4.59 32.42 20.36
N VAL A 208 -3.89 32.25 21.48
CA VAL A 208 -3.88 33.27 22.56
C VAL A 208 -3.29 34.59 22.08
N GLU A 209 -2.22 34.56 21.29
CA GLU A 209 -1.60 35.74 20.67
C GLU A 209 -2.59 36.46 19.75
N ALA A 210 -3.23 35.76 18.81
CA ALA A 210 -4.23 36.32 17.91
C ALA A 210 -5.40 36.95 18.67
N LEU A 211 -5.93 36.26 19.71
CA LEU A 211 -7.03 36.75 20.53
C LEU A 211 -6.63 37.94 21.43
N SER A 212 -5.37 38.05 21.78
CA SER A 212 -4.88 39.20 22.55
C SER A 212 -4.99 40.53 21.82
N GLU A 213 -4.99 40.51 20.50
CA GLU A 213 -5.17 41.68 19.63
C GLU A 213 -6.65 41.97 19.31
N LEU A 214 -7.56 41.10 19.72
CA LEU A 214 -9.03 41.20 19.50
C LEU A 214 -9.80 41.42 20.80
N LYS A 215 -9.19 42.05 21.81
CA LYS A 215 -9.78 42.24 23.17
C LYS A 215 -11.09 43.03 23.15
N ASP A 216 -11.21 43.98 22.23
CA ASP A 216 -12.37 44.88 22.14
C ASP A 216 -13.62 44.20 21.52
N LEU A 217 -13.44 42.96 20.96
CA LEU A 217 -14.50 42.21 20.35
C LEU A 217 -15.20 41.27 21.34
N PRO A 218 -16.50 40.93 21.16
CA PRO A 218 -17.26 40.08 22.08
C PRO A 218 -17.04 38.59 21.79
N TRP A 219 -16.04 37.97 22.41
CA TRP A 219 -15.75 36.53 22.30
C TRP A 219 -15.36 35.93 23.65
N GLN A 220 -15.50 34.61 23.78
CA GLN A 220 -14.94 33.76 24.83
C GLN A 220 -14.30 32.54 24.15
N CYS A 221 -13.29 31.93 24.77
CA CYS A 221 -12.57 30.79 24.21
C CYS A 221 -12.40 29.68 25.26
N VAL A 222 -12.66 28.44 24.87
CA VAL A 222 -12.38 27.25 25.70
C VAL A 222 -11.28 26.44 25.02
N LEU A 223 -10.21 26.17 25.76
CA LEU A 223 -9.10 25.30 25.36
C LEU A 223 -9.23 23.97 26.12
N VAL A 224 -9.52 22.90 25.39
CA VAL A 224 -9.72 21.55 25.94
C VAL A 224 -8.53 20.67 25.58
N GLY A 225 -7.96 19.98 26.53
CA GLY A 225 -6.91 19.00 26.31
C GLY A 225 -6.01 18.77 27.52
N ALA A 226 -5.26 17.66 27.50
CA ALA A 226 -4.36 17.28 28.57
C ALA A 226 -3.36 18.39 28.92
N CYS A 227 -3.24 18.67 30.21
CA CYS A 227 -2.35 19.69 30.77
C CYS A 227 -1.14 19.13 31.53
N ASP A 228 -1.00 17.81 31.58
CA ASP A 228 -0.01 17.09 32.36
C ASP A 228 1.17 16.51 31.54
N ARG A 229 1.02 16.47 30.21
CA ARG A 229 2.02 15.85 29.33
C ARG A 229 3.20 16.78 28.99
N ASP A 230 2.94 18.06 28.80
CA ASP A 230 3.96 19.10 28.60
C ASP A 230 3.69 20.27 29.56
N VAL A 231 4.04 20.07 30.82
CA VAL A 231 3.79 21.04 31.91
C VAL A 231 4.44 22.38 31.61
N HIS A 232 5.60 22.38 30.92
CA HIS A 232 6.30 23.62 30.58
C HIS A 232 5.52 24.46 29.57
N TYR A 233 5.04 23.83 28.51
CA TYR A 233 4.23 24.51 27.50
C TYR A 233 2.90 24.99 28.06
N VAL A 234 2.24 24.19 28.89
CA VAL A 234 0.99 24.58 29.58
C VAL A 234 1.21 25.82 30.43
N GLU A 235 2.30 25.88 31.19
CA GLU A 235 2.62 27.05 32.00
C GLU A 235 2.93 28.27 31.14
N GLN A 236 3.63 28.12 30.04
CA GLN A 236 3.85 29.18 29.06
C GLN A 236 2.53 29.75 28.54
N VAL A 237 1.58 28.92 28.15
CA VAL A 237 0.25 29.34 27.67
C VAL A 237 -0.53 30.06 28.78
N ARG A 238 -0.49 29.57 30.02
CA ARG A 238 -1.15 30.23 31.18
C ARG A 238 -0.57 31.60 31.44
N GLN A 239 0.75 31.73 31.45
CA GLN A 239 1.42 33.02 31.63
C GLN A 239 1.08 34.00 30.52
N GLN A 240 1.01 33.54 29.26
CA GLN A 240 0.62 34.37 28.13
C GLN A 240 -0.84 34.89 28.27
N ILE A 241 -1.78 34.02 28.69
CA ILE A 241 -3.17 34.40 28.97
C ILE A 241 -3.22 35.47 30.07
N GLN A 242 -2.46 35.28 31.14
CA GLN A 242 -2.40 36.22 32.26
C GLN A 242 -1.79 37.58 31.84
N GLN A 243 -0.68 37.57 31.14
CA GLN A 243 0.00 38.78 30.66
C GLN A 243 -0.88 39.57 29.66
N ALA A 244 -1.64 38.84 28.83
CA ALA A 244 -2.58 39.45 27.94
C ALA A 244 -3.87 39.97 28.63
N GLY A 245 -4.09 39.71 29.92
CA GLY A 245 -5.29 40.09 30.65
C GLY A 245 -6.55 39.33 30.22
N LEU A 246 -6.41 38.09 29.74
CA LEU A 246 -7.47 37.28 29.14
C LEU A 246 -8.03 36.19 30.07
N CYS A 247 -7.67 36.16 31.36
CA CYS A 247 -8.08 35.12 32.31
C CYS A 247 -9.60 34.96 32.46
N ALA A 248 -10.38 36.04 32.27
CA ALA A 248 -11.84 36.00 32.31
C ALA A 248 -12.48 35.53 31.00
N ARG A 249 -11.72 35.37 29.92
CA ARG A 249 -12.21 35.09 28.57
C ARG A 249 -11.67 33.79 27.96
N ILE A 250 -10.55 33.29 28.45
CA ILE A 250 -9.98 32.03 28.01
C ILE A 250 -9.96 31.05 29.18
N LEU A 251 -10.66 29.93 29.01
CA LEU A 251 -10.73 28.84 29.99
C LEU A 251 -9.90 27.65 29.50
N LEU A 252 -8.96 27.15 30.34
CA LEU A 252 -8.29 25.87 30.16
C LEU A 252 -8.99 24.83 31.03
N THR A 253 -9.61 23.83 30.40
CA THR A 253 -10.41 22.82 31.13
C THR A 253 -9.61 21.60 31.57
N GLY A 254 -8.46 21.34 30.94
CA GLY A 254 -7.86 20.01 30.98
C GLY A 254 -8.62 19.02 30.06
N GLU A 255 -8.42 17.72 30.28
CA GLU A 255 -9.22 16.67 29.63
C GLU A 255 -10.65 16.70 30.19
N VAL A 256 -11.62 16.48 29.31
CA VAL A 256 -13.04 16.34 29.67
C VAL A 256 -13.58 15.01 29.12
N ASP A 257 -14.61 14.48 29.78
CA ASP A 257 -15.29 13.25 29.35
C ASP A 257 -16.10 13.44 28.04
N GLY A 258 -16.59 12.34 27.47
CA GLY A 258 -17.28 12.35 26.18
C GLY A 258 -18.54 13.21 26.15
N ASP A 259 -19.34 13.24 27.24
CA ASP A 259 -20.59 14.02 27.32
C ASP A 259 -20.32 15.51 27.51
N ALA A 260 -19.35 15.84 28.37
CA ALA A 260 -18.91 17.23 28.54
C ALA A 260 -18.27 17.77 27.26
N LEU A 261 -17.48 16.99 26.55
CA LEU A 261 -16.91 17.37 25.26
C LEU A 261 -18.01 17.59 24.22
N ALA A 262 -19.01 16.71 24.15
CA ALA A 262 -20.16 16.90 23.25
C ALA A 262 -20.93 18.21 23.54
N THR A 263 -21.11 18.52 24.82
CA THR A 263 -21.74 19.76 25.25
C THR A 263 -20.93 20.99 24.80
N LEU A 264 -19.61 20.93 24.88
CA LEU A 264 -18.74 22.01 24.42
C LEU A 264 -18.83 22.23 22.91
N TYR A 265 -18.81 21.16 22.10
CA TYR A 265 -18.99 21.25 20.66
C TYR A 265 -20.36 21.86 20.30
N ASN A 266 -21.44 21.39 20.92
CA ASN A 266 -22.81 21.89 20.67
C ASN A 266 -22.99 23.35 21.11
N ASN A 267 -22.28 23.80 22.11
CA ASN A 267 -22.36 25.15 22.64
C ASN A 267 -21.43 26.15 21.96
N ALA A 268 -20.48 25.73 21.15
CA ALA A 268 -19.56 26.60 20.43
C ALA A 268 -20.22 27.26 19.21
N ASP A 269 -19.72 28.42 18.85
CA ASP A 269 -20.10 29.11 17.62
C ASP A 269 -19.05 28.93 16.52
N VAL A 270 -17.76 28.72 16.88
CA VAL A 270 -16.62 28.48 15.98
C VAL A 270 -15.64 27.49 16.63
N PHE A 271 -15.20 26.54 15.86
CA PHE A 271 -14.07 25.68 16.23
C PHE A 271 -12.77 26.25 15.67
N VAL A 272 -11.66 26.22 16.43
CA VAL A 272 -10.36 26.75 15.99
C VAL A 272 -9.27 25.70 16.19
N LEU A 273 -8.53 25.38 15.11
CA LEU A 273 -7.41 24.45 15.14
C LEU A 273 -6.12 25.14 14.61
N PRO A 274 -5.28 25.68 15.50
CA PRO A 274 -4.09 26.42 15.08
C PRO A 274 -2.85 25.54 14.85
N SER A 275 -3.00 24.24 14.77
CA SER A 275 -1.92 23.25 14.73
C SER A 275 -0.88 23.55 13.66
N LEU A 276 0.41 23.46 14.00
CA LEU A 276 1.52 23.59 13.05
C LEU A 276 1.65 22.34 12.17
N TYR A 277 1.25 21.19 12.66
CA TYR A 277 1.30 19.93 11.94
C TYR A 277 0.25 18.94 12.48
N GLU A 278 -0.46 18.26 11.57
CA GLU A 278 -1.38 17.17 11.85
C GLU A 278 -1.17 16.00 10.88
N GLY A 279 -1.30 14.76 11.38
CA GLY A 279 -1.37 13.57 10.55
C GLY A 279 -2.73 13.38 9.88
N TYR A 280 -3.81 13.95 10.47
CA TYR A 280 -5.16 13.97 9.91
C TYR A 280 -5.98 15.18 10.38
N GLY A 281 -6.13 15.38 11.70
CA GLY A 281 -6.97 16.44 12.28
C GLY A 281 -8.41 15.98 12.57
N MET A 282 -8.61 14.82 13.21
CA MET A 282 -9.93 14.23 13.52
C MET A 282 -10.93 15.21 14.15
N VAL A 283 -10.44 16.17 14.94
CA VAL A 283 -11.27 17.18 15.61
C VAL A 283 -12.01 18.12 14.63
N ILE A 284 -11.53 18.24 13.39
CA ILE A 284 -12.24 18.96 12.31
C ILE A 284 -13.50 18.19 11.91
N ASP A 285 -13.38 16.87 11.72
CA ASP A 285 -14.52 16.02 11.42
C ASP A 285 -15.54 16.01 12.57
N GLU A 286 -15.06 16.03 13.83
CA GLU A 286 -15.92 16.15 15.00
C GLU A 286 -16.70 17.47 15.02
N ALA A 287 -16.02 18.59 14.73
CA ALA A 287 -16.64 19.90 14.65
C ALA A 287 -17.66 19.98 13.49
N LEU A 288 -17.25 19.57 12.29
CA LEU A 288 -18.15 19.54 11.13
C LEU A 288 -19.30 18.56 11.31
N GLY A 289 -19.08 17.42 12.00
CA GLY A 289 -20.12 16.43 12.29
C GLY A 289 -21.30 16.96 13.10
N VAL A 290 -21.09 18.02 13.89
CA VAL A 290 -22.15 18.74 14.62
C VAL A 290 -22.57 20.04 13.93
N GLY A 291 -22.10 20.31 12.70
CA GLY A 291 -22.40 21.53 11.95
C GLY A 291 -21.67 22.77 12.47
N LEU A 292 -20.58 22.61 13.21
CA LEU A 292 -19.78 23.71 13.76
C LEU A 292 -18.75 24.18 12.71
N PRO A 293 -18.76 25.47 12.29
CA PRO A 293 -17.79 26.00 11.36
C PRO A 293 -16.39 26.09 11.98
N VAL A 294 -15.37 25.91 11.15
CA VAL A 294 -13.97 25.71 11.57
C VAL A 294 -13.05 26.80 11.01
N ILE A 295 -12.15 27.32 11.85
CA ILE A 295 -10.95 28.06 11.41
C ILE A 295 -9.77 27.10 11.64
N SER A 296 -9.04 26.74 10.58
CA SER A 296 -7.92 25.80 10.64
C SER A 296 -6.68 26.30 9.94
N SER A 297 -5.51 25.94 10.47
CA SER A 297 -4.29 26.02 9.70
C SER A 297 -4.26 24.98 8.57
N ASN A 298 -3.29 25.08 7.67
CA ASN A 298 -3.03 24.07 6.62
C ASN A 298 -1.81 23.18 6.93
N GLY A 299 -1.46 23.02 8.22
CA GLY A 299 -0.26 22.29 8.63
C GLY A 299 -0.36 20.76 8.44
N GLY A 300 0.56 20.17 7.70
CA GLY A 300 0.57 18.72 7.43
C GLY A 300 -0.66 18.28 6.64
N ALA A 301 -1.34 17.22 7.09
CA ALA A 301 -2.52 16.68 6.42
C ALA A 301 -3.71 17.65 6.36
N LEU A 302 -3.73 18.71 7.19
CA LEU A 302 -4.79 19.73 7.16
C LEU A 302 -4.90 20.42 5.80
N LEU A 303 -3.82 20.47 5.03
CA LEU A 303 -3.86 20.97 3.64
C LEU A 303 -4.96 20.29 2.81
N HIS A 304 -5.26 19.04 3.07
CA HIS A 304 -6.27 18.26 2.36
C HIS A 304 -7.52 17.96 3.22
N THR A 305 -7.33 17.68 4.51
CA THR A 305 -8.46 17.27 5.38
C THR A 305 -9.31 18.46 5.82
N ALA A 306 -8.75 19.67 5.86
CA ALA A 306 -9.46 20.91 6.18
C ALA A 306 -9.97 21.69 4.95
N ASP A 307 -9.58 21.32 3.72
CA ASP A 307 -10.05 21.97 2.49
C ASP A 307 -11.48 21.52 2.15
N ARG A 308 -12.44 22.03 2.90
CA ARG A 308 -13.86 21.61 2.83
C ARG A 308 -14.79 22.78 3.12
N PRO A 309 -16.07 22.71 2.66
CA PRO A 309 -17.09 23.69 3.02
C PRO A 309 -17.24 23.86 4.54
N GLY A 310 -17.40 25.10 4.99
CA GLY A 310 -17.51 25.42 6.41
C GLY A 310 -16.16 25.57 7.14
N VAL A 311 -15.03 25.45 6.43
CA VAL A 311 -13.68 25.65 6.97
C VAL A 311 -13.03 26.86 6.34
N ALA A 312 -12.54 27.80 7.18
CA ALA A 312 -11.68 28.89 6.77
C ALA A 312 -10.21 28.57 7.08
N MET A 313 -9.44 28.30 6.03
CA MET A 313 -8.02 27.94 6.19
C MET A 313 -7.10 29.18 6.19
N TYR A 314 -5.95 29.02 6.84
CA TYR A 314 -4.83 29.95 6.82
C TYR A 314 -3.49 29.20 6.88
N ASN A 315 -2.37 29.84 6.55
CA ASN A 315 -1.06 29.19 6.57
C ASN A 315 -0.60 28.91 8.00
N ALA A 316 -0.15 27.69 8.26
CA ALA A 316 0.35 27.28 9.58
C ALA A 316 1.46 28.22 10.07
N GLY A 317 1.34 28.69 11.31
CA GLY A 317 2.26 29.66 11.91
C GLY A 317 1.97 31.14 11.59
N ASP A 318 1.02 31.43 10.70
CA ASP A 318 0.64 32.80 10.37
C ASP A 318 -0.43 33.32 11.34
N VAL A 319 0.03 33.87 12.48
CA VAL A 319 -0.82 34.43 13.53
C VAL A 319 -1.63 35.64 13.03
N ALA A 320 -1.10 36.42 12.10
CA ALA A 320 -1.80 37.58 11.53
C ALA A 320 -3.01 37.13 10.70
N ALA A 321 -2.85 36.09 9.87
CA ALA A 321 -3.95 35.50 9.12
C ALA A 321 -4.99 34.85 10.05
N LEU A 322 -4.58 34.15 11.10
CA LEU A 322 -5.48 33.61 12.11
C LEU A 322 -6.32 34.71 12.77
N ARG A 323 -5.66 35.80 13.21
CA ARG A 323 -6.34 36.98 13.77
C ARG A 323 -7.35 37.58 12.79
N GLU A 324 -6.98 37.72 11.53
CA GLU A 324 -7.88 38.26 10.50
C GLU A 324 -9.14 37.39 10.35
N ARG A 325 -8.98 36.06 10.23
CA ARG A 325 -10.12 35.12 10.13
C ARG A 325 -11.03 35.19 11.35
N LEU A 326 -10.47 35.19 12.56
CA LEU A 326 -11.19 35.35 13.81
C LEU A 326 -11.94 36.69 13.85
N GLY A 327 -11.28 37.79 13.52
CA GLY A 327 -11.87 39.13 13.48
C GLY A 327 -13.08 39.21 12.54
N ILE A 328 -12.96 38.67 11.31
CA ILE A 328 -14.06 38.62 10.33
C ILE A 328 -15.25 37.85 10.89
N TRP A 329 -15.03 36.66 11.44
CA TRP A 329 -16.13 35.81 11.92
C TRP A 329 -16.78 36.33 13.22
N ILE A 330 -16.03 37.05 14.05
CA ILE A 330 -16.57 37.67 15.27
C ILE A 330 -17.40 38.92 14.93
N THR A 331 -16.97 39.72 13.93
CA THR A 331 -17.60 41.01 13.64
C THR A 331 -18.66 40.97 12.54
N ASN A 332 -18.72 39.88 11.75
CA ASN A 332 -19.62 39.75 10.62
C ASN A 332 -20.55 38.54 10.77
N PRO A 333 -21.75 38.72 11.36
CA PRO A 333 -22.71 37.64 11.59
C PRO A 333 -23.13 36.89 10.33
N ASP A 334 -23.24 37.59 9.19
CA ASP A 334 -23.67 37.00 7.92
C ASP A 334 -22.63 36.02 7.38
N VAL A 335 -21.34 36.36 7.48
CA VAL A 335 -20.23 35.48 7.07
C VAL A 335 -20.18 34.23 7.96
N LEU A 336 -20.34 34.38 9.27
CA LEU A 336 -20.39 33.28 10.20
C LEU A 336 -21.62 32.38 9.95
N ALA A 337 -22.78 32.97 9.69
CA ALA A 337 -24.02 32.24 9.36
C ALA A 337 -23.83 31.40 8.07
N GLN A 338 -23.22 31.99 7.03
CA GLN A 338 -22.92 31.27 5.79
C GLN A 338 -21.92 30.11 6.03
N ALA A 339 -20.89 30.32 6.83
CA ALA A 339 -19.94 29.27 7.19
C ALA A 339 -20.65 28.13 7.96
N ARG A 340 -21.59 28.47 8.85
CA ARG A 340 -22.41 27.49 9.59
C ARG A 340 -23.30 26.67 8.66
N LEU A 341 -24.03 27.29 7.72
CA LEU A 341 -24.81 26.56 6.72
C LEU A 341 -23.97 25.59 5.90
N SER A 342 -22.75 26.01 5.55
CA SER A 342 -21.81 25.14 4.84
C SER A 342 -21.36 23.97 5.72
N ALA A 343 -21.04 24.20 6.99
CA ALA A 343 -20.66 23.15 7.94
C ALA A 343 -21.83 22.17 8.22
N GLU A 344 -23.06 22.66 8.33
CA GLU A 344 -24.28 21.83 8.46
C GLU A 344 -24.51 20.93 7.23
N SER A 345 -24.27 21.45 6.04
CA SER A 345 -24.30 20.65 4.81
C SER A 345 -23.23 19.56 4.83
N GLU A 346 -22.02 19.92 5.24
CA GLU A 346 -20.86 19.03 5.32
C GLU A 346 -21.02 17.92 6.38
N SER A 347 -21.76 18.19 7.47
CA SER A 347 -22.00 17.23 8.56
C SER A 347 -22.62 15.91 8.09
N ARG A 348 -23.37 15.93 6.99
CA ARG A 348 -24.00 14.74 6.39
C ARG A 348 -22.99 13.87 5.65
N LEU A 349 -21.87 14.45 5.22
CA LEU A 349 -20.82 13.81 4.43
C LEU A 349 -19.65 13.31 5.29
N VAL A 350 -19.62 13.70 6.56
CA VAL A 350 -18.58 13.25 7.50
C VAL A 350 -18.64 11.74 7.66
N ARG A 351 -17.47 11.10 7.57
CA ARG A 351 -17.30 9.65 7.66
C ARG A 351 -17.62 9.14 9.06
N THR A 352 -18.25 7.96 9.14
CA THR A 352 -18.48 7.23 10.39
C THR A 352 -17.36 6.21 10.65
N TRP A 353 -17.27 5.69 11.88
CA TRP A 353 -16.36 4.59 12.20
C TRP A 353 -16.72 3.30 11.45
N ALA A 354 -17.96 3.08 11.08
CA ALA A 354 -18.38 1.99 10.21
C ALA A 354 -17.77 2.14 8.80
N ASP A 355 -17.71 3.36 8.25
CA ASP A 355 -17.07 3.62 6.97
C ASP A 355 -15.54 3.41 7.05
N THR A 356 -14.92 3.78 8.18
CA THR A 356 -13.50 3.50 8.44
C THR A 356 -13.22 2.01 8.51
N ALA A 357 -14.06 1.24 9.24
CA ALA A 357 -13.94 -0.22 9.32
C ALA A 357 -14.12 -0.87 7.94
N ALA A 358 -15.07 -0.41 7.14
CA ALA A 358 -15.26 -0.90 5.77
C ALA A 358 -14.03 -0.62 4.88
N ALA A 359 -13.46 0.60 4.96
CA ALA A 359 -12.25 0.95 4.23
C ALA A 359 -11.04 0.12 4.68
N PHE A 360 -10.90 -0.13 5.98
CA PHE A 360 -9.83 -0.96 6.54
C PHE A 360 -9.98 -2.43 6.11
N THR A 361 -11.19 -2.97 6.17
CA THR A 361 -11.49 -4.35 5.70
C THR A 361 -11.22 -4.50 4.21
N ALA A 362 -11.61 -3.50 3.40
CA ALA A 362 -11.30 -3.50 1.97
C ALA A 362 -9.78 -3.46 1.71
N ALA A 363 -9.02 -2.70 2.53
CA ALA A 363 -7.56 -2.69 2.45
C ALA A 363 -6.96 -4.06 2.76
N LEU A 364 -7.46 -4.76 3.79
CA LEU A 364 -6.99 -6.12 4.11
C LEU A 364 -7.35 -7.13 3.02
N ALA A 365 -8.55 -7.07 2.46
CA ALA A 365 -8.96 -7.93 1.35
C ALA A 365 -8.10 -7.69 0.10
N ASP A 366 -7.77 -6.43 -0.16
CA ASP A 366 -6.87 -6.06 -1.23
C ASP A 366 -5.43 -6.57 -0.99
N PHE A 367 -4.93 -6.50 0.24
CA PHE A 367 -3.64 -7.08 0.62
C PHE A 367 -3.63 -8.60 0.54
N GLN A 368 -4.73 -9.29 0.84
CA GLN A 368 -4.84 -10.75 0.64
C GLN A 368 -4.79 -11.12 -0.85
N SER A 369 -5.42 -10.32 -1.71
CA SER A 369 -5.39 -10.53 -3.15
C SER A 369 -4.06 -10.10 -3.80
N HIS A 370 -3.31 -9.20 -3.12
CA HIS A 370 -2.02 -8.68 -3.54
C HIS A 370 -0.94 -9.11 -2.54
N HIS A 371 -0.64 -10.41 -2.45
CA HIS A 371 0.53 -10.85 -1.67
C HIS A 371 1.79 -10.20 -2.27
N PRO A 372 2.53 -9.32 -1.55
CA PRO A 372 3.70 -8.63 -2.09
C PRO A 372 4.90 -9.55 -2.36
N HIS A 373 4.74 -10.85 -2.15
CA HIS A 373 5.75 -11.88 -2.44
C HIS A 373 5.33 -12.85 -3.55
N THR A 374 4.14 -12.67 -4.14
CA THR A 374 3.75 -13.42 -5.32
C THR A 374 3.17 -12.43 -6.34
N GLU A 375 4.04 -11.79 -7.13
CA GLU A 375 3.61 -11.21 -8.43
C GLU A 375 2.92 -12.28 -9.28
N PHE A 376 2.93 -13.56 -8.83
CA PHE A 376 2.38 -14.72 -9.51
C PHE A 376 1.71 -15.67 -8.50
N SER A 377 0.45 -15.36 -8.11
CA SER A 377 -0.35 -16.29 -7.30
C SER A 377 -0.54 -17.63 -8.04
N ALA A 378 -0.71 -18.72 -7.29
CA ALA A 378 -1.00 -20.02 -7.90
C ALA A 378 -2.23 -19.97 -8.82
N ASP A 379 -3.26 -19.19 -8.45
CA ASP A 379 -4.47 -18.99 -9.26
C ASP A 379 -4.17 -18.26 -10.56
N TRP A 380 -3.36 -17.18 -10.53
CA TRP A 380 -2.92 -16.47 -11.73
C TRP A 380 -2.10 -17.37 -12.65
N LEU A 381 -1.13 -18.13 -12.09
CA LEU A 381 -0.31 -19.07 -12.87
C LEU A 381 -1.15 -20.20 -13.50
N SER A 382 -2.15 -20.69 -12.79
CA SER A 382 -3.09 -21.69 -13.31
C SER A 382 -3.98 -21.11 -14.41
N LEU A 383 -4.50 -19.88 -14.21
CA LEU A 383 -5.40 -19.21 -15.14
C LEU A 383 -4.74 -18.92 -16.49
N ARG A 384 -3.45 -18.54 -16.49
CA ARG A 384 -2.71 -18.23 -17.73
C ARG A 384 -2.21 -19.46 -18.48
N GLN A 385 -2.07 -20.62 -17.80
CA GLN A 385 -1.45 -21.82 -18.35
C GLN A 385 -2.00 -22.28 -19.72
N PRO A 386 -3.33 -22.30 -19.97
CA PRO A 386 -3.87 -22.66 -21.30
C PRO A 386 -3.42 -21.68 -22.39
N ALA A 387 -3.42 -20.38 -22.12
CA ALA A 387 -2.95 -19.34 -23.04
C ALA A 387 -1.45 -19.48 -23.32
N ASP A 388 -0.64 -19.72 -22.28
CA ASP A 388 0.79 -19.98 -22.38
C ASP A 388 1.08 -21.17 -23.32
N TYR A 389 0.41 -22.29 -23.12
CA TYR A 389 0.63 -23.50 -23.92
C TYR A 389 0.28 -23.30 -25.39
N LYS A 390 -0.82 -22.60 -25.66
CA LYS A 390 -1.30 -22.30 -27.02
C LYS A 390 -0.37 -21.35 -27.77
N ALA A 391 0.27 -20.43 -27.06
CA ALA A 391 1.13 -19.39 -27.67
C ALA A 391 2.54 -19.88 -28.03
N ARG A 392 3.02 -20.98 -27.43
CA ARG A 392 4.40 -21.48 -27.58
C ARG A 392 4.78 -21.77 -29.03
N SER A 393 5.99 -21.33 -29.41
CA SER A 393 6.53 -21.58 -30.75
C SER A 393 6.84 -23.06 -31.00
N GLN A 394 6.05 -23.71 -31.87
CA GLN A 394 6.27 -25.11 -32.23
C GLN A 394 7.57 -25.31 -33.02
N ASN A 395 8.02 -24.30 -33.76
CA ASN A 395 9.28 -24.36 -34.52
C ASN A 395 10.49 -24.41 -33.56
N LEU A 396 10.53 -23.53 -32.55
CA LEU A 396 11.63 -23.53 -31.57
C LEU A 396 11.62 -24.81 -30.72
N ASN A 397 10.45 -25.32 -30.40
CA ASN A 397 10.32 -26.61 -29.71
C ASN A 397 10.90 -27.78 -30.53
N ALA A 398 10.63 -27.81 -31.84
CA ALA A 398 11.18 -28.83 -32.74
C ALA A 398 12.72 -28.71 -32.85
N MET A 399 13.23 -27.50 -33.01
CA MET A 399 14.69 -27.24 -33.05
C MET A 399 15.39 -27.68 -31.77
N LEU A 400 14.81 -27.37 -30.60
CA LEU A 400 15.37 -27.80 -29.32
C LEU A 400 15.38 -29.33 -29.18
N ARG A 401 14.26 -29.97 -29.53
CA ARG A 401 14.16 -31.45 -29.51
C ARG A 401 15.22 -32.09 -30.40
N ASP A 402 15.35 -31.64 -31.65
CA ASP A 402 16.30 -32.16 -32.60
C ASP A 402 17.73 -31.96 -32.11
N TRP A 403 18.06 -30.81 -31.53
CA TRP A 403 19.35 -30.54 -30.93
C TRP A 403 19.64 -31.48 -29.73
N LEU A 404 18.71 -31.68 -28.80
CA LEU A 404 18.87 -32.58 -27.66
C LEU A 404 19.05 -34.04 -28.09
N GLN A 405 18.37 -34.50 -29.16
CA GLN A 405 18.52 -35.83 -29.71
C GLN A 405 19.92 -36.04 -30.31
N GLN A 406 20.48 -35.04 -31.02
CA GLN A 406 21.84 -35.10 -31.54
C GLN A 406 22.88 -35.20 -30.43
N GLN A 407 22.67 -34.47 -29.30
CA GLN A 407 23.58 -34.55 -28.17
C GLN A 407 23.53 -35.91 -27.44
N SER A 408 22.42 -36.64 -27.53
CA SER A 408 22.24 -37.95 -26.90
C SER A 408 22.92 -39.08 -27.71
N GLY A 409 23.20 -38.86 -29.00
CA GLY A 409 23.90 -39.85 -29.87
C GLY A 409 25.41 -39.96 -29.67
N ASP A 410 26.05 -38.92 -29.19
CA ASP A 410 27.53 -38.86 -29.06
C ASP A 410 28.07 -39.26 -27.68
N GLN A 411 27.19 -39.41 -26.67
CA GLN A 411 27.63 -39.83 -25.32
C GLN A 411 26.63 -40.81 -24.70
N VAL A 412 26.94 -42.09 -24.76
CA VAL A 412 26.30 -43.16 -24.00
C VAL A 412 26.74 -43.08 -22.53
N GLY A 413 26.16 -42.11 -21.77
CA GLY A 413 26.29 -42.06 -20.32
C GLY A 413 25.04 -42.68 -19.66
N PRO A 414 25.16 -43.30 -18.46
CA PRO A 414 24.05 -44.03 -17.82
C PRO A 414 22.95 -43.13 -17.21
N LEU A 415 23.04 -41.81 -17.29
CA LEU A 415 22.12 -40.89 -16.63
C LEU A 415 21.41 -39.94 -17.64
N PRO A 416 20.11 -39.67 -17.49
CA PRO A 416 19.39 -38.71 -18.32
C PRO A 416 19.95 -37.28 -18.15
N PRO A 417 19.85 -36.42 -19.19
CA PRO A 417 20.30 -35.04 -19.13
C PRO A 417 19.51 -34.27 -18.04
N THR A 418 20.19 -33.35 -17.37
CA THR A 418 19.54 -32.44 -16.42
C THR A 418 19.05 -31.21 -17.18
N LEU A 419 17.75 -30.93 -17.00
CA LEU A 419 17.05 -29.74 -17.49
C LEU A 419 16.74 -28.85 -16.29
N VAL A 420 16.95 -27.54 -16.39
CA VAL A 420 16.78 -26.61 -15.26
C VAL A 420 15.73 -25.58 -15.64
N ASP A 421 14.71 -25.41 -14.81
CA ASP A 421 13.67 -24.40 -14.97
C ASP A 421 13.82 -23.32 -13.89
N LEU A 422 14.02 -22.07 -14.31
CA LEU A 422 14.28 -20.91 -13.46
C LEU A 422 13.01 -20.11 -13.26
N GLY A 423 12.65 -19.79 -12.00
CA GLY A 423 11.38 -19.16 -11.68
C GLY A 423 10.22 -20.07 -12.09
N THR A 424 10.27 -21.33 -11.64
CA THR A 424 9.41 -22.41 -12.18
C THR A 424 7.92 -22.23 -11.86
N GLY A 425 7.57 -21.45 -10.84
CA GLY A 425 6.20 -21.27 -10.38
C GLY A 425 5.53 -22.62 -10.10
N LEU A 426 4.39 -22.89 -10.72
CA LEU A 426 3.67 -24.19 -10.63
C LEU A 426 4.26 -25.29 -11.50
N GLY A 427 5.42 -25.10 -12.15
CA GLY A 427 6.04 -26.12 -13.01
C GLY A 427 5.39 -26.26 -14.40
N SER A 428 4.54 -25.31 -14.79
CA SER A 428 3.81 -25.35 -16.08
C SER A 428 4.74 -25.45 -17.27
N ASN A 429 5.85 -24.69 -17.28
CA ASN A 429 6.82 -24.73 -18.37
C ASN A 429 7.54 -26.08 -18.47
N ALA A 430 8.01 -26.63 -17.34
CA ALA A 430 8.61 -27.95 -17.29
C ALA A 430 7.61 -29.05 -17.72
N GLY A 431 6.35 -28.97 -17.27
CA GLY A 431 5.29 -29.91 -17.64
C GLY A 431 4.92 -29.87 -19.11
N TYR A 432 4.97 -28.68 -19.74
CA TYR A 432 4.81 -28.52 -21.20
C TYR A 432 5.97 -29.16 -21.94
N LEU A 433 7.20 -28.81 -21.58
CA LEU A 433 8.41 -29.31 -22.26
C LEU A 433 8.59 -30.82 -22.07
N ALA A 434 8.20 -31.36 -20.93
CA ALA A 434 8.23 -32.82 -20.70
C ALA A 434 7.44 -33.61 -21.74
N LYS A 435 6.29 -33.07 -22.18
CA LYS A 435 5.46 -33.68 -23.24
C LYS A 435 6.03 -33.46 -24.64
N VAL A 436 6.71 -32.33 -24.86
CA VAL A 436 7.26 -31.95 -26.19
C VAL A 436 8.55 -32.67 -26.50
N LEU A 437 9.43 -32.88 -25.51
CA LEU A 437 10.79 -33.39 -25.71
C LEU A 437 10.83 -34.93 -25.85
N ASP A 438 9.80 -35.62 -25.41
CA ASP A 438 9.59 -37.07 -25.61
C ASP A 438 10.85 -37.95 -25.39
N SER A 439 11.61 -37.67 -24.31
CA SER A 439 12.84 -38.37 -23.92
C SER A 439 12.97 -38.43 -22.41
N PRO A 440 13.73 -39.40 -21.85
CA PRO A 440 14.00 -39.42 -20.43
C PRO A 440 14.66 -38.14 -19.93
N GLN A 441 14.09 -37.53 -18.90
CA GLN A 441 14.49 -36.21 -18.39
C GLN A 441 14.67 -36.23 -16.88
N LYS A 442 15.66 -35.50 -16.39
CA LYS A 442 15.80 -35.11 -14.98
C LYS A 442 15.62 -33.60 -14.88
N TRP A 443 14.70 -33.13 -14.04
CA TRP A 443 14.41 -31.73 -13.84
C TRP A 443 14.97 -31.20 -12.53
N LEU A 444 15.60 -30.02 -12.56
CA LEU A 444 15.87 -29.18 -11.41
C LEU A 444 14.98 -27.93 -11.51
N LEU A 445 14.03 -27.82 -10.60
CA LEU A 445 13.11 -26.69 -10.50
C LEU A 445 13.63 -25.70 -9.48
N ILE A 446 13.78 -24.44 -9.85
CA ILE A 446 14.31 -23.39 -8.98
C ILE A 446 13.28 -22.28 -8.89
N ASP A 447 12.85 -21.97 -7.66
CA ASP A 447 12.00 -20.84 -7.32
C ASP A 447 12.35 -20.36 -5.91
N GLN A 448 11.97 -19.14 -5.57
CA GLN A 448 12.09 -18.65 -4.19
C GLN A 448 10.93 -19.10 -3.31
N ASP A 449 9.79 -19.41 -3.90
CA ASP A 449 8.55 -19.80 -3.22
C ASP A 449 8.51 -21.32 -3.02
N THR A 450 8.55 -21.74 -1.76
CA THR A 450 8.56 -23.17 -1.37
C THR A 450 7.22 -23.85 -1.64
N ASP A 451 6.11 -23.13 -1.57
CA ASP A 451 4.76 -23.69 -1.76
C ASP A 451 4.50 -23.90 -3.25
N LEU A 452 4.92 -22.97 -4.10
CA LEU A 452 4.92 -23.15 -5.55
C LEU A 452 5.81 -24.32 -5.98
N LEU A 453 7.01 -24.47 -5.41
CA LEU A 453 7.89 -25.61 -5.67
C LEU A 453 7.26 -26.95 -5.28
N ALA A 454 6.59 -27.00 -4.13
CA ALA A 454 5.88 -28.22 -3.70
C ALA A 454 4.74 -28.55 -4.66
N ALA A 455 3.95 -27.57 -5.08
CA ALA A 455 2.88 -27.74 -6.05
C ALA A 455 3.42 -28.16 -7.43
N ALA A 456 4.53 -27.57 -7.90
CA ALA A 456 5.18 -27.95 -9.15
C ALA A 456 5.66 -29.40 -9.13
N ALA A 457 6.29 -29.85 -8.05
CA ALA A 457 6.72 -31.23 -7.89
C ALA A 457 5.55 -32.21 -7.94
N ALA A 458 4.45 -31.89 -7.22
CA ALA A 458 3.23 -32.70 -7.23
C ALA A 458 2.55 -32.74 -8.61
N GLN A 459 2.58 -31.63 -9.36
CA GLN A 459 2.03 -31.57 -10.73
C GLN A 459 2.83 -32.41 -11.74
N LEU A 460 4.14 -32.54 -11.53
CA LEU A 460 5.04 -33.27 -12.45
C LEU A 460 5.19 -34.77 -12.10
N GLU A 461 4.87 -35.16 -10.86
CA GLU A 461 4.94 -36.55 -10.39
C GLU A 461 4.17 -37.53 -11.29
N PRO A 462 2.89 -37.26 -11.70
CA PRO A 462 2.12 -38.14 -12.57
C PRO A 462 2.73 -38.38 -13.96
N LEU A 463 3.65 -37.51 -14.39
CA LEU A 463 4.37 -37.64 -15.67
C LEU A 463 5.57 -38.59 -15.59
N GLY A 464 5.86 -39.17 -14.42
CA GLY A 464 6.96 -40.10 -14.20
C GLY A 464 8.35 -39.46 -14.31
N LEU A 465 8.46 -38.13 -14.10
CA LEU A 465 9.70 -37.37 -14.22
C LEU A 465 10.54 -37.45 -12.93
N SER A 466 11.87 -37.48 -13.09
CA SER A 466 12.78 -37.27 -11.98
C SER A 466 12.90 -35.79 -11.68
N VAL A 467 12.29 -35.30 -10.59
CA VAL A 467 12.23 -33.89 -10.21
C VAL A 467 13.05 -33.65 -8.94
N GLU A 468 13.92 -32.65 -8.97
CA GLU A 468 14.61 -32.08 -7.82
C GLU A 468 14.17 -30.62 -7.68
N THR A 469 13.87 -30.15 -6.48
CA THR A 469 13.45 -28.77 -6.21
C THR A 469 14.53 -28.04 -5.41
N ARG A 470 14.70 -26.74 -5.66
CA ARG A 470 15.64 -25.89 -4.93
C ARG A 470 15.01 -24.54 -4.65
N ALA A 471 14.73 -24.26 -3.37
CA ALA A 471 14.28 -22.95 -2.93
C ALA A 471 15.47 -21.97 -2.95
N LEU A 472 15.44 -20.99 -3.86
CA LEU A 472 16.51 -20.03 -4.04
C LEU A 472 15.99 -18.74 -4.72
N GLN A 473 16.35 -17.60 -4.16
CA GLN A 473 16.18 -16.32 -4.84
C GLN A 473 17.24 -16.16 -5.93
N LEU A 474 16.80 -15.94 -7.16
CA LEU A 474 17.67 -15.82 -8.33
C LEU A 474 18.27 -14.41 -8.44
N LEU A 475 19.32 -14.14 -7.66
CA LEU A 475 20.08 -12.90 -7.70
C LEU A 475 21.33 -13.07 -8.59
N PRO A 476 21.94 -12.00 -9.15
CA PRO A 476 23.13 -12.12 -9.98
C PRO A 476 24.27 -12.92 -9.34
N GLN A 477 24.48 -12.77 -8.03
CA GLN A 477 25.51 -13.48 -7.28
C GLN A 477 25.21 -14.96 -7.00
N THR A 478 23.95 -15.40 -7.13
CA THR A 478 23.56 -16.80 -6.87
C THR A 478 23.73 -17.70 -8.09
N PHE A 479 24.03 -17.14 -9.26
CA PHE A 479 24.24 -17.94 -10.48
C PHE A 479 25.55 -18.73 -10.49
N ALA A 480 26.60 -18.24 -9.84
CA ALA A 480 27.89 -18.89 -9.86
C ALA A 480 27.83 -20.33 -9.28
N GLY A 481 28.00 -21.34 -10.14
CA GLY A 481 27.88 -22.74 -9.76
C GLY A 481 26.47 -23.25 -9.50
N LEU A 482 25.47 -22.51 -9.91
CA LEU A 482 24.04 -22.88 -9.75
C LEU A 482 23.69 -24.12 -10.56
N LEU A 483 24.17 -24.21 -11.80
CA LEU A 483 23.81 -25.25 -12.74
C LEU A 483 24.65 -26.51 -12.52
N PRO A 484 24.04 -27.71 -12.40
CA PRO A 484 24.73 -28.99 -12.38
C PRO A 484 25.64 -29.17 -13.60
N ALA A 485 26.70 -29.97 -13.45
CA ALA A 485 27.66 -30.25 -14.54
C ALA A 485 27.00 -30.91 -15.78
N GLN A 486 25.92 -31.68 -15.56
CA GLN A 486 25.20 -32.40 -16.62
C GLN A 486 24.06 -31.57 -17.23
N THR A 487 23.96 -30.29 -16.92
CA THR A 487 22.90 -29.43 -17.48
C THR A 487 23.02 -29.36 -19.01
N ARG A 488 21.92 -29.64 -19.70
CA ARG A 488 21.82 -29.53 -21.18
C ARG A 488 20.87 -28.46 -21.61
N LEU A 489 19.85 -28.13 -20.81
CA LEU A 489 18.89 -27.08 -21.08
C LEU A 489 18.70 -26.26 -19.81
N VAL A 490 18.69 -24.95 -19.96
CA VAL A 490 18.16 -24.01 -19.00
C VAL A 490 16.94 -23.36 -19.63
N THR A 491 15.85 -23.23 -18.88
CA THR A 491 14.65 -22.60 -19.38
C THR A 491 14.04 -21.65 -18.35
N ALA A 492 13.32 -20.65 -18.81
CA ALA A 492 12.56 -19.70 -18.01
C ALA A 492 11.32 -19.24 -18.80
N SER A 493 10.21 -19.02 -18.09
CA SER A 493 8.96 -18.57 -18.70
C SER A 493 8.50 -17.27 -18.06
N ALA A 494 8.22 -16.23 -18.87
CA ALA A 494 7.74 -14.91 -18.44
C ALA A 494 8.57 -14.33 -17.25
N LEU A 495 9.88 -14.38 -17.36
CA LEU A 495 10.80 -14.00 -16.29
C LEU A 495 11.75 -12.87 -16.69
N ILE A 496 12.30 -12.90 -17.92
CA ILE A 496 13.43 -12.03 -18.27
C ILE A 496 13.06 -10.55 -18.42
N ASP A 497 11.82 -10.23 -18.66
CA ASP A 497 11.32 -8.85 -18.68
C ASP A 497 11.29 -8.20 -17.28
N LEU A 498 11.37 -9.00 -16.21
CA LEU A 498 11.38 -8.55 -14.82
C LEU A 498 12.79 -8.34 -14.25
N VAL A 499 13.85 -8.73 -14.99
CA VAL A 499 15.22 -8.76 -14.46
C VAL A 499 16.11 -7.65 -15.03
N SER A 500 17.23 -7.37 -14.35
CA SER A 500 18.22 -6.39 -14.78
C SER A 500 19.21 -6.94 -15.80
N ALA A 501 19.93 -6.05 -16.52
CA ALA A 501 21.01 -6.44 -17.42
C ALA A 501 22.11 -7.25 -16.71
N GLN A 502 22.43 -6.90 -15.47
CA GLN A 502 23.44 -7.65 -14.67
C GLN A 502 22.98 -9.09 -14.39
N TRP A 503 21.66 -9.27 -14.18
CA TRP A 503 21.09 -10.61 -13.99
C TRP A 503 21.24 -11.45 -15.27
N LEU A 504 20.93 -10.89 -16.46
CA LEU A 504 21.10 -11.59 -17.73
C LEU A 504 22.56 -11.97 -18.00
N GLN A 505 23.50 -11.08 -17.69
CA GLN A 505 24.94 -11.38 -17.83
C GLN A 505 25.36 -12.56 -16.95
N ALA A 506 24.88 -12.60 -15.70
CA ALA A 506 25.18 -13.71 -14.79
C ALA A 506 24.60 -15.05 -15.30
N LEU A 507 23.34 -15.02 -15.80
CA LEU A 507 22.71 -16.20 -16.42
C LEU A 507 23.51 -16.69 -17.63
N VAL A 508 23.79 -15.78 -18.59
CA VAL A 508 24.48 -16.15 -19.85
C VAL A 508 25.87 -16.73 -19.55
N LYS A 509 26.61 -16.18 -18.61
CA LYS A 509 27.88 -16.71 -18.20
C LYS A 509 27.77 -18.16 -17.70
N GLU A 510 26.83 -18.42 -16.79
CA GLU A 510 26.65 -19.77 -16.22
C GLU A 510 26.15 -20.77 -17.27
N VAL A 511 25.27 -20.37 -18.19
CA VAL A 511 24.77 -21.17 -19.31
C VAL A 511 25.93 -21.49 -20.29
N ALA A 512 26.78 -20.50 -20.60
CA ALA A 512 27.92 -20.66 -21.50
C ALA A 512 28.99 -21.58 -20.88
N ASP A 513 29.29 -21.48 -19.58
CA ASP A 513 30.23 -22.34 -18.86
C ASP A 513 29.80 -23.82 -18.92
N LYS A 514 28.49 -24.11 -18.97
CA LYS A 514 27.96 -25.48 -19.13
C LYS A 514 27.75 -25.91 -20.59
N ARG A 515 27.88 -24.98 -21.56
CA ARG A 515 27.52 -25.20 -22.96
C ARG A 515 26.09 -25.75 -23.11
N ALA A 516 25.17 -25.27 -22.25
CA ALA A 516 23.78 -25.66 -22.26
C ALA A 516 22.98 -24.86 -23.30
N ALA A 517 21.91 -25.42 -23.85
CA ALA A 517 20.92 -24.64 -24.57
C ALA A 517 20.15 -23.75 -23.58
N LEU A 518 19.70 -22.60 -24.04
CA LEU A 518 18.81 -21.71 -23.28
C LEU A 518 17.50 -21.50 -24.04
N LEU A 519 16.37 -21.82 -23.40
CA LEU A 519 15.04 -21.56 -23.93
C LEU A 519 14.31 -20.61 -22.99
N VAL A 520 14.10 -19.39 -23.44
CA VAL A 520 13.31 -18.39 -22.71
C VAL A 520 12.03 -18.13 -23.49
N VAL A 521 10.89 -18.17 -22.81
CA VAL A 521 9.58 -18.12 -23.47
C VAL A 521 8.65 -17.12 -22.85
N LEU A 522 7.68 -16.64 -23.66
CA LEU A 522 6.64 -15.72 -23.21
C LEU A 522 7.20 -14.43 -22.60
N SER A 523 8.31 -13.92 -23.14
CA SER A 523 8.86 -12.64 -22.74
C SER A 523 8.02 -11.52 -23.36
N TYR A 524 7.54 -10.58 -22.54
CA TYR A 524 6.70 -9.49 -23.02
C TYR A 524 7.44 -8.57 -24.01
N ALA A 525 6.87 -8.37 -25.19
CA ALA A 525 7.47 -7.60 -26.27
C ALA A 525 7.10 -6.09 -26.26
N GLY A 526 6.55 -5.58 -25.14
CA GLY A 526 6.20 -4.15 -24.99
C GLY A 526 4.95 -3.72 -25.75
N ARG A 527 4.18 -4.66 -26.30
CA ARG A 527 3.02 -4.37 -27.13
C ARG A 527 1.84 -5.26 -26.78
N PHE A 528 0.67 -4.62 -26.68
CA PHE A 528 -0.62 -5.29 -26.71
C PHE A 528 -1.58 -4.50 -27.61
N GLU A 529 -2.52 -5.18 -28.20
CA GLU A 529 -3.50 -4.63 -29.15
C GLU A 529 -4.91 -5.05 -28.73
N LEU A 530 -5.85 -4.12 -28.80
CA LEU A 530 -7.25 -4.37 -28.49
C LEU A 530 -8.13 -4.04 -29.71
N SER A 531 -9.13 -4.87 -29.93
CA SER A 531 -10.13 -4.64 -30.97
C SER A 531 -11.54 -4.80 -30.37
N PRO A 532 -12.44 -3.83 -30.54
CA PRO A 532 -12.26 -2.58 -31.31
C PRO A 532 -11.28 -1.61 -30.64
N GLN A 533 -10.64 -0.72 -31.39
CA GLN A 533 -9.69 0.26 -30.87
C GLN A 533 -10.38 1.32 -29.99
N HIS A 534 -9.67 1.80 -28.97
CA HIS A 534 -10.08 2.91 -28.10
C HIS A 534 -9.01 4.02 -28.13
N PRO A 535 -9.39 5.31 -28.08
CA PRO A 535 -8.43 6.41 -28.12
C PRO A 535 -7.36 6.38 -27.02
N ASP A 536 -7.62 5.70 -25.90
CA ASP A 536 -6.72 5.62 -24.76
C ASP A 536 -5.86 4.35 -24.71
N ASP A 537 -5.95 3.45 -25.69
CA ASP A 537 -5.14 2.23 -25.72
C ASP A 537 -3.63 2.54 -25.78
N ASP A 538 -3.24 3.55 -26.54
CA ASP A 538 -1.85 3.97 -26.66
C ASP A 538 -1.34 4.61 -25.37
N LEU A 539 -2.16 5.42 -24.70
CA LEU A 539 -1.81 6.01 -23.40
C LEU A 539 -1.58 4.91 -22.36
N LEU A 540 -2.51 3.96 -22.26
CA LEU A 540 -2.39 2.83 -21.33
C LEU A 540 -1.10 2.05 -21.59
N ARG A 541 -0.81 1.69 -22.85
CA ARG A 541 0.40 0.94 -23.23
C ARG A 541 1.68 1.67 -22.86
N VAL A 542 1.74 2.98 -23.10
CA VAL A 542 2.92 3.79 -22.73
C VAL A 542 3.15 3.76 -21.22
N LEU A 543 2.10 3.97 -20.41
CA LEU A 543 2.21 3.99 -18.96
C LEU A 543 2.57 2.60 -18.39
N VAL A 544 1.97 1.54 -18.93
CA VAL A 544 2.31 0.15 -18.55
C VAL A 544 3.78 -0.14 -18.83
N ASN A 545 4.27 0.21 -20.02
CA ASN A 545 5.68 -0.02 -20.38
C ASN A 545 6.63 0.80 -19.49
N GLN A 546 6.28 2.03 -19.14
CA GLN A 546 7.08 2.83 -18.20
C GLN A 546 7.12 2.18 -16.81
N HIS A 547 5.98 1.69 -16.32
CA HIS A 547 5.89 1.00 -15.04
C HIS A 547 6.72 -0.29 -14.99
N GLN A 548 6.82 -1.02 -16.12
CA GLN A 548 7.61 -2.27 -16.20
C GLN A 548 9.11 -2.07 -16.04
N HIS A 549 9.66 -0.88 -16.30
CA HIS A 549 11.09 -0.58 -16.07
C HIS A 549 11.46 -0.33 -14.60
N GLY A 550 10.49 -0.35 -13.67
CA GLY A 550 10.74 -0.25 -12.23
C GLY A 550 11.52 -1.45 -11.68
N ASP A 551 12.16 -1.29 -10.51
CA ASP A 551 12.79 -2.41 -9.81
C ASP A 551 11.72 -3.36 -9.26
N LYS A 552 11.76 -4.61 -9.69
CA LYS A 552 10.87 -5.71 -9.29
C LYS A 552 11.52 -6.67 -8.27
N GLY A 553 12.54 -6.20 -7.55
CA GLY A 553 13.31 -7.02 -6.60
C GLY A 553 14.51 -7.75 -7.21
N LEU A 554 14.68 -7.64 -8.55
CA LEU A 554 15.78 -8.22 -9.31
C LEU A 554 16.64 -7.15 -10.00
N GLY A 555 16.60 -5.91 -9.51
CA GLY A 555 17.22 -4.71 -10.06
C GLY A 555 16.32 -3.99 -11.08
N ALA A 556 16.81 -2.89 -11.68
CA ALA A 556 16.06 -2.16 -12.69
C ALA A 556 15.70 -3.08 -13.85
N ALA A 557 14.40 -3.35 -14.03
CA ALA A 557 13.90 -4.31 -15.00
C ALA A 557 14.12 -3.83 -16.44
N LEU A 558 14.47 -4.75 -17.33
CA LEU A 558 14.66 -4.46 -18.74
C LEU A 558 13.34 -4.30 -19.52
N GLY A 559 12.24 -4.81 -18.96
CA GLY A 559 10.95 -4.77 -19.61
C GLY A 559 11.01 -5.34 -21.04
N SER A 560 10.40 -4.66 -21.97
CA SER A 560 10.35 -5.06 -23.39
C SER A 560 11.69 -5.11 -24.12
N SER A 561 12.78 -4.61 -23.53
CA SER A 561 14.13 -4.69 -24.11
C SER A 561 14.88 -5.96 -23.73
N ALA A 562 14.32 -6.82 -22.89
CA ALA A 562 14.99 -7.98 -22.34
C ALA A 562 15.42 -9.01 -23.38
N THR A 563 14.55 -9.34 -24.36
CA THR A 563 14.88 -10.30 -25.44
C THR A 563 16.04 -9.81 -26.28
N ALA A 564 16.06 -8.52 -26.65
CA ALA A 564 17.15 -7.94 -27.42
C ALA A 564 18.49 -7.92 -26.63
N ALA A 565 18.44 -7.56 -25.35
CA ALA A 565 19.61 -7.57 -24.47
C ALA A 565 20.17 -8.99 -24.30
N LEU A 566 19.31 -9.98 -24.04
CA LEU A 566 19.70 -11.38 -23.92
C LEU A 566 20.30 -11.92 -25.21
N THR A 567 19.72 -11.56 -26.37
CA THR A 567 20.25 -11.93 -27.68
C THR A 567 21.68 -11.45 -27.89
N ALA A 568 21.95 -10.17 -27.59
CA ALA A 568 23.27 -9.58 -27.72
C ALA A 568 24.32 -10.28 -26.84
N GLU A 569 23.98 -10.56 -25.57
CA GLU A 569 24.88 -11.25 -24.63
C GLU A 569 25.17 -12.69 -25.10
N LEU A 570 24.15 -13.46 -25.54
CA LEU A 570 24.33 -14.83 -26.03
C LEU A 570 25.18 -14.89 -27.32
N GLN A 571 24.91 -13.97 -28.26
CA GLN A 571 25.70 -13.88 -29.51
C GLN A 571 27.15 -13.52 -29.22
N SER A 572 27.45 -12.68 -28.21
CA SER A 572 28.80 -12.36 -27.78
C SER A 572 29.58 -13.60 -27.28
N CYS A 573 28.86 -14.60 -26.77
CA CYS A 573 29.37 -15.89 -26.33
C CYS A 573 29.39 -16.97 -27.47
N GLY A 574 29.03 -16.57 -28.71
CA GLY A 574 29.04 -17.46 -29.89
C GLY A 574 27.82 -18.36 -30.00
N TYR A 575 26.75 -18.09 -29.29
CA TYR A 575 25.49 -18.84 -29.41
C TYR A 575 24.74 -18.49 -30.71
N GLU A 576 24.12 -19.51 -31.30
CA GLU A 576 23.13 -19.32 -32.36
C GLU A 576 21.78 -19.05 -31.73
N VAL A 577 21.19 -17.86 -32.01
CA VAL A 577 19.96 -17.39 -31.35
C VAL A 577 18.83 -17.34 -32.36
N HIS A 578 17.70 -17.96 -32.03
CA HIS A 578 16.47 -17.98 -32.80
C HIS A 578 15.34 -17.38 -31.98
N ILE A 579 14.54 -16.48 -32.58
CA ILE A 579 13.43 -15.79 -31.93
C ILE A 579 12.16 -16.08 -32.73
N ALA A 580 11.04 -16.27 -32.04
CA ALA A 580 9.73 -16.44 -32.62
C ALA A 580 8.66 -15.73 -31.76
N ALA A 581 7.62 -15.23 -32.42
CA ALA A 581 6.46 -14.67 -31.70
C ALA A 581 5.71 -15.78 -30.96
N SER A 582 5.22 -15.44 -29.77
CA SER A 582 4.41 -16.32 -28.91
C SER A 582 3.25 -15.52 -28.27
N ASP A 583 2.44 -14.89 -29.13
CA ASP A 583 1.39 -13.97 -28.73
C ASP A 583 0.21 -14.66 -28.06
N TRP A 584 -0.29 -14.13 -26.94
CA TRP A 584 -1.59 -14.50 -26.43
C TRP A 584 -2.70 -13.91 -27.26
N GLN A 585 -3.72 -14.70 -27.56
CA GLN A 585 -4.95 -14.30 -28.21
C GLN A 585 -6.10 -14.52 -27.22
N LEU A 586 -6.64 -13.44 -26.65
CA LEU A 586 -7.69 -13.50 -25.63
C LEU A 586 -8.97 -12.79 -26.14
N GLY A 587 -10.10 -13.20 -25.60
CA GLY A 587 -11.41 -12.65 -25.94
C GLY A 587 -12.38 -13.77 -26.29
N MET A 588 -13.69 -13.51 -26.29
CA MET A 588 -14.71 -14.51 -26.53
C MET A 588 -14.88 -14.75 -28.06
N ASP A 589 -14.39 -15.87 -28.55
CA ASP A 589 -15.01 -16.51 -29.71
C ASP A 589 -16.22 -17.33 -29.24
N ALA A 590 -17.24 -17.53 -30.09
CA ALA A 590 -18.39 -18.35 -29.75
C ALA A 590 -17.93 -19.79 -29.41
N GLY A 591 -17.78 -20.09 -28.13
CA GLY A 591 -17.21 -21.33 -27.59
C GLY A 591 -15.94 -21.18 -26.76
N ALA A 592 -15.45 -19.94 -26.51
CA ALA A 592 -14.30 -19.69 -25.65
C ALA A 592 -14.66 -19.84 -24.17
N ASP A 593 -13.81 -20.56 -23.45
CA ASP A 593 -13.95 -20.88 -22.06
C ASP A 593 -14.02 -19.63 -21.17
N GLU A 594 -14.80 -19.70 -20.11
CA GLU A 594 -14.94 -18.68 -19.05
C GLU A 594 -13.58 -18.25 -18.49
N GLU A 595 -12.58 -19.13 -18.50
CA GLU A 595 -11.19 -18.90 -18.08
C GLU A 595 -10.46 -17.86 -18.93
N HIS A 596 -10.65 -17.82 -20.25
CA HIS A 596 -10.03 -16.79 -21.12
C HIS A 596 -10.60 -15.39 -20.87
N ALA A 597 -11.90 -15.32 -20.55
CA ALA A 597 -12.53 -14.05 -20.19
C ALA A 597 -12.02 -13.52 -18.84
N GLU A 598 -11.81 -14.42 -17.87
CA GLU A 598 -11.26 -14.05 -16.56
C GLU A 598 -9.80 -13.60 -16.68
N LEU A 599 -8.98 -14.29 -17.47
CA LEU A 599 -7.61 -13.89 -17.74
C LEU A 599 -7.55 -12.49 -18.39
N ALA A 600 -8.41 -12.22 -19.37
CA ALA A 600 -8.51 -10.92 -20.03
C ALA A 600 -8.91 -9.81 -19.02
N ARG A 601 -9.86 -10.11 -18.12
CA ARG A 601 -10.31 -9.18 -17.08
C ARG A 601 -9.17 -8.84 -16.11
N GLN A 602 -8.50 -9.84 -15.57
CA GLN A 602 -7.39 -9.63 -14.64
C GLN A 602 -6.24 -8.87 -15.27
N LEU A 603 -5.90 -9.14 -16.53
CA LEU A 603 -4.91 -8.37 -17.29
C LEU A 603 -5.28 -6.90 -17.41
N MET A 604 -6.50 -6.57 -17.83
CA MET A 604 -6.94 -5.20 -17.97
C MET A 604 -6.90 -4.44 -16.65
N HIS A 605 -7.32 -5.08 -15.55
CA HIS A 605 -7.21 -4.51 -14.21
C HIS A 605 -5.75 -4.28 -13.80
N GLY A 606 -4.88 -5.25 -14.05
CA GLY A 606 -3.44 -5.15 -13.79
C GLY A 606 -2.79 -3.99 -14.56
N TRP A 607 -3.10 -3.85 -15.85
CA TRP A 607 -2.59 -2.75 -16.69
C TRP A 607 -3.06 -1.38 -16.21
N VAL A 608 -4.36 -1.25 -15.87
CA VAL A 608 -4.90 0.01 -15.35
C VAL A 608 -4.27 0.37 -14.01
N ASN A 609 -4.09 -0.58 -13.12
CA ASN A 609 -3.43 -0.35 -11.83
C ASN A 609 -1.96 0.08 -12.03
N ALA A 610 -1.20 -0.60 -12.89
CA ALA A 610 0.17 -0.24 -13.22
C ALA A 610 0.27 1.18 -13.84
N ALA A 611 -0.65 1.51 -14.75
CA ALA A 611 -0.69 2.82 -15.38
C ALA A 611 -1.08 3.95 -14.40
N ILE A 612 -2.01 3.71 -13.47
CA ILE A 612 -2.37 4.67 -12.41
C ILE A 612 -1.21 4.88 -11.42
N GLN A 613 -0.46 3.83 -11.11
CA GLN A 613 0.76 3.95 -10.29
C GLN A 613 1.81 4.81 -10.99
N GLN A 614 1.93 4.72 -12.31
CA GLN A 614 2.87 5.49 -13.10
C GLN A 614 2.44 6.96 -13.24
N ASP A 615 1.14 7.21 -13.46
CA ASP A 615 0.55 8.56 -13.61
C ASP A 615 -0.85 8.59 -12.96
N SER A 616 -0.92 9.05 -11.71
CA SER A 616 -2.17 9.12 -10.94
C SER A 616 -3.17 10.13 -11.50
N ASP A 617 -2.74 11.12 -12.28
CA ASP A 617 -3.62 12.14 -12.87
C ASP A 617 -4.52 11.54 -13.97
N GLN A 618 -4.14 10.41 -14.55
CA GLN A 618 -4.93 9.68 -15.54
C GLN A 618 -5.98 8.73 -14.91
N SER A 619 -6.06 8.63 -13.58
CA SER A 619 -6.89 7.62 -12.89
C SER A 619 -8.35 7.60 -13.34
N ALA A 620 -8.99 8.78 -13.43
CA ALA A 620 -10.39 8.87 -13.85
C ALA A 620 -10.59 8.40 -15.30
N ARG A 621 -9.68 8.78 -16.19
CA ARG A 621 -9.69 8.44 -17.62
C ARG A 621 -9.48 6.94 -17.83
N LEU A 622 -8.51 6.34 -17.13
CA LEU A 622 -8.20 4.92 -17.21
C LEU A 622 -9.30 4.04 -16.62
N ARG A 623 -10.00 4.49 -15.59
CA ARG A 623 -11.17 3.78 -15.05
C ARG A 623 -12.34 3.77 -16.04
N ILE A 624 -12.60 4.89 -16.74
CA ILE A 624 -13.61 4.94 -17.81
C ILE A 624 -13.23 3.98 -18.93
N TRP A 625 -11.94 3.93 -19.32
CA TRP A 625 -11.43 2.96 -20.29
C TRP A 625 -11.73 1.53 -19.84
N LEU A 626 -11.44 1.18 -18.58
CA LEU A 626 -11.69 -0.16 -18.02
C LEU A 626 -13.18 -0.53 -18.07
N ASP A 627 -14.08 0.37 -17.65
CA ASP A 627 -15.53 0.15 -17.69
C ASP A 627 -16.05 -0.11 -19.12
N VAL A 628 -15.45 0.54 -20.13
CA VAL A 628 -15.79 0.31 -21.54
C VAL A 628 -15.33 -1.07 -21.97
N ARG A 629 -14.08 -1.46 -21.61
CA ARG A 629 -13.49 -2.73 -21.98
C ARG A 629 -14.17 -3.93 -21.32
N GLU A 630 -14.55 -3.79 -20.04
CA GLU A 630 -15.32 -4.83 -19.35
C GLU A 630 -16.68 -5.10 -20.00
N ARG A 631 -17.39 -4.05 -20.43
CA ARG A 631 -18.64 -4.20 -21.19
C ARG A 631 -18.42 -4.89 -22.52
N GLN A 632 -17.39 -4.52 -23.28
CA GLN A 632 -17.03 -5.17 -24.54
C GLN A 632 -16.62 -6.64 -24.35
N LEU A 633 -15.91 -6.95 -23.25
CA LEU A 633 -15.58 -8.34 -22.89
C LEU A 633 -16.85 -9.14 -22.56
N ALA A 634 -17.76 -8.57 -21.78
CA ALA A 634 -19.01 -9.21 -21.39
C ALA A 634 -19.96 -9.47 -22.59
N THR A 635 -19.90 -8.62 -23.62
CA THR A 635 -20.68 -8.80 -24.87
C THR A 635 -19.98 -9.66 -25.93
N GLY A 636 -18.75 -10.10 -25.66
CA GLY A 636 -17.96 -10.90 -26.61
C GLY A 636 -17.39 -10.10 -27.80
N GLU A 637 -17.39 -8.77 -27.71
CA GLU A 637 -16.86 -7.89 -28.75
C GLU A 637 -15.34 -7.69 -28.65
N LEU A 638 -14.78 -7.83 -27.44
CA LEU A 638 -13.37 -7.54 -27.17
C LEU A 638 -12.46 -8.67 -27.63
N ARG A 639 -11.39 -8.31 -28.35
CA ARG A 639 -10.23 -9.15 -28.64
C ARG A 639 -8.99 -8.47 -28.10
N ILE A 640 -8.13 -9.24 -27.43
CA ILE A 640 -6.86 -8.76 -26.90
C ILE A 640 -5.74 -9.63 -27.45
N THR A 641 -4.74 -9.01 -28.07
CA THR A 641 -3.48 -9.66 -28.42
C THR A 641 -2.40 -9.12 -27.48
N VAL A 642 -1.73 -9.98 -26.73
CA VAL A 642 -0.55 -9.61 -25.92
C VAL A 642 0.67 -10.18 -26.60
N CYS A 643 1.57 -9.31 -27.07
CA CYS A 643 2.73 -9.75 -27.84
C CYS A 643 3.85 -10.24 -26.92
N HIS A 644 4.28 -11.47 -27.16
CA HIS A 644 5.42 -12.10 -26.49
C HIS A 644 6.40 -12.67 -27.50
N GLU A 645 7.60 -12.95 -27.03
CA GLU A 645 8.67 -13.57 -27.80
C GLU A 645 9.21 -14.80 -27.06
N ASP A 646 9.40 -15.90 -27.82
CA ASP A 646 10.16 -17.06 -27.42
C ASP A 646 11.57 -16.96 -28.03
N LEU A 647 12.62 -17.26 -27.24
CA LEU A 647 14.01 -17.26 -27.65
C LEU A 647 14.64 -18.64 -27.37
N LEU A 648 15.23 -19.26 -28.37
CA LEU A 648 16.07 -20.43 -28.27
C LEU A 648 17.52 -20.06 -28.64
N ALA A 649 18.43 -20.34 -27.72
CA ALA A 649 19.88 -20.18 -27.95
C ALA A 649 20.58 -21.54 -27.86
N LEU A 650 21.30 -21.90 -28.93
CA LEU A 650 22.06 -23.13 -29.01
C LEU A 650 23.57 -22.82 -28.91
N PRO A 651 24.33 -23.58 -28.10
CA PRO A 651 25.75 -23.32 -27.94
C PRO A 651 26.54 -23.61 -29.21
N PRO A 652 27.71 -22.96 -29.42
CA PRO A 652 28.55 -23.24 -30.57
C PRO A 652 28.91 -24.72 -30.63
N ARG A 653 28.97 -25.31 -31.85
CA ARG A 653 29.36 -26.69 -32.03
C ARG A 653 30.76 -26.92 -31.43
N ALA A 654 30.96 -28.05 -30.77
CA ALA A 654 32.29 -28.44 -30.35
C ALA A 654 33.15 -28.64 -31.60
N GLY A 655 34.16 -27.81 -31.76
CA GLY A 655 35.11 -27.93 -32.89
C GLY A 655 35.91 -29.22 -32.81
#